data_5ceb95f74c600f3414ca9b46a6cb2d45
#
_entry.id   5ceb95f74c600f3414ca9b46a6cb2d45
#
_cell.length_a   1.000
_cell.length_b   1.000
_cell.length_c   1.000
_cell.angle_alpha   90.00
_cell.angle_beta   90.00
_cell.angle_gamma   90.00
#
_symmetry.space_group_name_H-M   'P 1'
#
loop_
_entity.id
_entity.type
_entity.pdbx_description
1 polymer ?
#
loop_
_entity_poly.entity_id
_entity_poly.type
_entity_poly.pdbx_seq_one_letter_code
_entity_poly.pdbx_strand_id
1 'polypeptide(L)'
;MTKNDKKVPQEPNDEKINAEMNVAENVAEGMIEEAAEEMEDAHLGGLTAHRAVDGVEELTVENVMEDSFLRYSMSVIIDRALPDVRDGLKPVHRRILYAMYKNGWRAPHATVKSARIVGEVMGKYHPHGDSSIYDAMVNLAQPWKMRYTLVEGQGNFGSMDGDDPAASRYTEARMDKVGAELLADIEKETVDFRDNFDGTEKEPVVLPAALPNILLNGQMGIAVGMATNIPPHNLGEVVDATVALIENPEASLEDLMKHVKGPDFPTGAEVYGGAPMKQAYATGKGSVTIRAVANIEERKNGRFNIVITEVPYGMSKEGFIEKVRQLVLDKKLTHIADARDESARGKIRVVVELKKDAYPKKILNQLYKMTDLQTNFHYNVLALVNGIQPRIMGLKEILVEFIKHRQKVIRRRTEFDLRKAKERAHILEGLKIALDNIDEVIKTIRESYDDADKRLMERFGLSEIQAAAILAMQLRRLQGLERDKIEAELQELMALIAKYEEILADEAKILNVVKEELLAMKEKYGDKRRSKIFNHELGKFSEEELIPEEESVILLTAENYIKRVSQTDFRRQNRGGKGKRGMTTKEEDVISQILTTNSHDFLYIFTSQGRMFKMKAYEVPQASLTAKGTAAVNLLNMHPDEKITEIIKYNEDNQQSDDKSDDEADEYLFMATKNGTIKKTAMKNYANVRSNGLITIKLDPGDELKWVKPTTGKNDIIISTSAGQAIRFNEADVRAMGRSAMGVRGMRLRPKDEVVGMDIVTDPKQKLIAVSANGYGKSTLVANFPTHKRGGVGIKVAAVTAKTGPIVAVHTLDPEASEVIMMSSNGQAIRVAVKDIPTLGRATQGVRIMRMAEGDTVASIGIVLPEEKDEEETNE
;
A
#
# COMPACT_ATOMS: atom_id res chain seq x y z
N MET A 1 7.45 -16.38 -54.82
CA MET A 1 5.99 -16.08 -54.91
C MET A 1 5.35 -16.80 -53.75
N THR A 2 4.85 -16.21 -52.75
CA THR A 2 4.13 -15.03 -52.41
C THR A 2 4.44 -14.64 -50.96
N LYS A 3 4.72 -13.37 -50.71
CA LYS A 3 4.92 -12.79 -49.39
C LYS A 3 3.57 -12.73 -48.65
N ASN A 4 3.55 -13.16 -47.38
CA ASN A 4 2.45 -12.87 -46.46
C ASN A 4 2.91 -11.76 -45.50
N ASP A 5 2.45 -10.55 -45.77
CA ASP A 5 2.61 -9.40 -44.87
C ASP A 5 1.64 -9.56 -43.69
N LYS A 6 2.18 -9.72 -42.49
CA LYS A 6 1.41 -9.60 -41.25
C LYS A 6 1.26 -8.12 -40.93
N LYS A 7 0.03 -7.60 -41.05
CA LYS A 7 -0.38 -6.29 -40.53
C LYS A 7 -0.28 -6.26 -39.01
N VAL A 8 0.49 -5.31 -38.51
CA VAL A 8 0.49 -4.84 -37.13
C VAL A 8 -0.83 -4.08 -36.90
N PRO A 9 -1.53 -4.25 -35.77
CA PRO A 9 -2.70 -3.44 -35.44
C PRO A 9 -2.27 -1.98 -35.21
N GLN A 10 -2.87 -1.04 -35.91
CA GLN A 10 -2.73 0.39 -35.66
C GLN A 10 -3.44 0.74 -34.34
N GLU A 11 -2.76 1.52 -33.49
CA GLU A 11 -3.35 2.17 -32.34
C GLU A 11 -4.52 3.08 -32.74
N PRO A 12 -5.58 3.20 -31.91
CA PRO A 12 -6.70 4.08 -32.24
C PRO A 12 -6.28 5.55 -32.22
N ASN A 13 -6.69 6.26 -33.23
CA ASN A 13 -6.36 7.65 -33.52
C ASN A 13 -6.93 8.57 -32.46
N ASP A 14 -6.10 9.27 -31.72
CA ASP A 14 -6.46 10.20 -30.62
C ASP A 14 -7.46 11.30 -31.06
N GLU A 15 -7.44 11.68 -32.34
CA GLU A 15 -8.42 12.63 -32.90
C GLU A 15 -9.87 12.09 -32.94
N LYS A 16 -10.06 10.76 -33.05
CA LYS A 16 -11.40 10.18 -33.02
C LYS A 16 -11.94 10.08 -31.59
N ILE A 17 -11.08 9.79 -30.63
CA ILE A 17 -11.46 9.73 -29.20
C ILE A 17 -11.83 11.13 -28.71
N ASN A 18 -11.07 12.15 -29.09
CA ASN A 18 -11.39 13.54 -28.74
C ASN A 18 -12.66 14.06 -29.43
N ALA A 19 -12.93 13.62 -30.67
CA ALA A 19 -14.18 13.97 -31.36
C ALA A 19 -15.42 13.29 -30.74
N GLU A 20 -15.29 12.04 -30.30
CA GLU A 20 -16.37 11.33 -29.61
C GLU A 20 -16.57 11.85 -28.17
N MET A 21 -15.52 12.30 -27.47
CA MET A 21 -15.63 12.98 -26.17
C MET A 21 -16.32 14.35 -26.31
N ASN A 22 -15.95 15.16 -27.29
CA ASN A 22 -16.60 16.46 -27.52
C ASN A 22 -18.07 16.33 -27.97
N VAL A 23 -18.43 15.27 -28.69
CA VAL A 23 -19.85 15.01 -29.03
C VAL A 23 -20.63 14.56 -27.79
N ALA A 24 -20.00 13.77 -26.89
CA ALA A 24 -20.64 13.36 -25.63
C ALA A 24 -20.75 14.52 -24.62
N GLU A 25 -19.78 15.45 -24.58
CA GLU A 25 -19.85 16.67 -23.78
C GLU A 25 -20.95 17.62 -24.29
N ASN A 26 -21.03 17.86 -25.61
CA ASN A 26 -22.06 18.72 -26.19
C ASN A 26 -23.48 18.13 -26.04
N VAL A 27 -23.63 16.80 -26.07
CA VAL A 27 -24.91 16.14 -25.82
C VAL A 27 -25.28 16.22 -24.33
N ALA A 28 -24.28 16.11 -23.43
CA ALA A 28 -24.51 16.28 -21.99
C ALA A 28 -24.80 17.74 -21.62
N GLU A 29 -24.14 18.73 -22.24
CA GLU A 29 -24.45 20.15 -22.06
C GLU A 29 -25.83 20.51 -22.59
N GLY A 30 -26.22 20.01 -23.77
CA GLY A 30 -27.57 20.23 -24.33
C GLY A 30 -28.66 19.61 -23.46
N MET A 31 -28.46 18.42 -22.91
CA MET A 31 -29.41 17.79 -21.98
C MET A 31 -29.48 18.50 -20.61
N ILE A 32 -28.41 19.16 -20.20
CA ILE A 32 -28.39 19.95 -18.96
C ILE A 32 -29.04 21.33 -19.17
N GLU A 33 -28.84 21.98 -20.32
CA GLU A 33 -29.54 23.21 -20.68
C GLU A 33 -31.05 22.95 -20.87
N GLU A 34 -31.44 21.88 -21.56
CA GLU A 34 -32.85 21.46 -21.69
C GLU A 34 -33.49 21.14 -20.33
N ALA A 35 -32.76 20.47 -19.42
CA ALA A 35 -33.21 20.20 -18.07
C ALA A 35 -33.25 21.49 -17.20
N ALA A 36 -32.39 22.48 -17.45
CA ALA A 36 -32.39 23.76 -16.76
C ALA A 36 -33.53 24.67 -17.25
N GLU A 37 -33.81 24.70 -18.54
CA GLU A 37 -35.00 25.39 -19.09
C GLU A 37 -36.31 24.75 -18.62
N GLU A 38 -36.37 23.39 -18.58
CA GLU A 38 -37.51 22.69 -17.98
C GLU A 38 -37.67 22.97 -16.48
N MET A 39 -36.60 23.29 -15.77
CA MET A 39 -36.62 23.66 -14.34
C MET A 39 -37.06 25.11 -14.11
N GLU A 40 -36.77 26.05 -15.01
CA GLU A 40 -37.34 27.41 -14.96
C GLU A 40 -38.84 27.41 -15.21
N ASP A 41 -39.32 26.56 -16.16
CA ASP A 41 -40.73 26.34 -16.39
C ASP A 41 -41.43 25.53 -15.27
N ALA A 42 -40.71 24.63 -14.60
CA ALA A 42 -41.23 23.87 -13.45
C ALA A 42 -41.41 24.69 -12.17
N HIS A 43 -40.75 25.88 -12.05
CA HIS A 43 -41.04 26.84 -10.99
C HIS A 43 -42.37 27.63 -11.19
N LEU A 44 -42.95 27.52 -12.40
CA LEU A 44 -44.24 28.02 -12.76
C LEU A 44 -45.17 26.87 -13.16
N GLY A 45 -45.59 26.13 -12.18
CA GLY A 45 -46.72 25.18 -12.16
C GLY A 45 -47.06 24.45 -13.45
N GLY A 46 -46.83 23.15 -13.43
CA GLY A 46 -47.43 22.35 -14.48
C GLY A 46 -46.89 20.92 -14.56
N LEU A 47 -47.24 20.07 -13.61
CA LEU A 47 -47.46 18.66 -13.88
C LEU A 47 -48.28 18.56 -15.16
N THR A 48 -47.77 17.89 -16.19
CA THR A 48 -48.52 17.63 -17.43
C THR A 48 -49.80 16.87 -17.06
N ALA A 49 -50.89 17.63 -16.97
CA ALA A 49 -52.19 17.11 -16.61
C ALA A 49 -52.67 16.18 -17.72
N HIS A 50 -52.63 14.89 -17.50
CA HIS A 50 -53.45 13.93 -18.21
C HIS A 50 -54.88 14.05 -17.63
N ARG A 51 -55.80 14.61 -18.45
CA ARG A 51 -57.23 14.70 -18.33
C ARG A 51 -57.79 14.36 -16.94
N ALA A 52 -58.05 15.37 -16.17
CA ALA A 52 -58.86 15.26 -14.96
C ALA A 52 -60.30 14.95 -15.38
N VAL A 53 -60.79 13.80 -14.99
CA VAL A 53 -62.24 13.50 -15.00
C VAL A 53 -62.70 13.63 -13.56
N ASP A 54 -63.60 14.56 -13.29
CA ASP A 54 -64.21 14.83 -11.98
C ASP A 54 -63.27 15.21 -10.80
N GLY A 55 -62.19 15.97 -11.06
CA GLY A 55 -61.31 16.47 -10.02
C GLY A 55 -60.33 15.42 -9.45
N VAL A 56 -60.22 14.27 -10.07
CA VAL A 56 -59.27 13.20 -9.75
C VAL A 56 -58.20 13.15 -10.85
N GLU A 57 -56.94 13.36 -10.48
CA GLU A 57 -55.79 13.22 -11.36
C GLU A 57 -55.31 11.75 -11.32
N GLU A 58 -55.33 11.04 -12.44
CA GLU A 58 -54.79 9.70 -12.57
C GLU A 58 -53.29 9.77 -12.87
N LEU A 59 -52.45 9.44 -11.89
CA LEU A 59 -51.01 9.30 -12.05
C LEU A 59 -50.64 7.80 -12.03
N THR A 60 -49.85 7.37 -13.02
CA THR A 60 -49.29 6.01 -12.97
C THR A 60 -48.23 5.89 -11.85
N VAL A 61 -48.12 4.71 -11.26
CA VAL A 61 -47.13 4.46 -10.19
C VAL A 61 -45.71 4.69 -10.70
N GLU A 62 -45.43 4.35 -11.97
CA GLU A 62 -44.17 4.58 -12.62
C GLU A 62 -43.82 6.07 -12.63
N ASN A 63 -44.69 6.92 -13.08
CA ASN A 63 -44.48 8.39 -13.18
C ASN A 63 -44.26 9.00 -11.78
N VAL A 64 -45.02 8.59 -10.77
CA VAL A 64 -44.86 9.05 -9.39
C VAL A 64 -43.53 8.61 -8.81
N MET A 65 -43.14 7.37 -9.08
CA MET A 65 -41.84 6.85 -8.60
C MET A 65 -40.68 7.52 -9.32
N GLU A 66 -40.72 7.71 -10.63
CA GLU A 66 -39.71 8.37 -11.43
C GLU A 66 -39.47 9.81 -10.97
N ASP A 67 -40.54 10.63 -10.90
CA ASP A 67 -40.45 12.01 -10.41
C ASP A 67 -39.98 12.09 -8.96
N SER A 68 -40.50 11.27 -8.07
CA SER A 68 -40.10 11.25 -6.66
C SER A 68 -38.65 10.79 -6.50
N PHE A 69 -38.21 9.79 -7.26
CA PHE A 69 -36.84 9.32 -7.23
C PHE A 69 -35.86 10.35 -7.80
N LEU A 70 -36.24 11.02 -8.88
CA LEU A 70 -35.44 12.08 -9.50
C LEU A 70 -35.24 13.26 -8.52
N ARG A 71 -36.35 13.77 -7.97
CA ARG A 71 -36.32 14.87 -6.98
C ARG A 71 -35.50 14.49 -5.72
N TYR A 72 -35.71 13.27 -5.22
CA TYR A 72 -34.92 12.77 -4.09
C TYR A 72 -33.44 12.66 -4.42
N SER A 73 -33.10 12.11 -5.58
CA SER A 73 -31.71 11.95 -6.04
C SER A 73 -31.02 13.31 -6.18
N MET A 74 -31.69 14.27 -6.81
CA MET A 74 -31.16 15.64 -6.96
C MET A 74 -30.96 16.30 -5.60
N SER A 75 -31.90 16.21 -4.69
CA SER A 75 -31.76 16.75 -3.34
C SER A 75 -30.60 16.11 -2.58
N VAL A 76 -30.40 14.79 -2.70
CA VAL A 76 -29.25 14.10 -2.05
C VAL A 76 -27.93 14.53 -2.66
N ILE A 77 -27.88 14.77 -3.96
CA ILE A 77 -26.67 15.19 -4.67
C ILE A 77 -26.32 16.64 -4.31
N ILE A 78 -27.28 17.58 -4.49
CA ILE A 78 -27.02 19.02 -4.40
C ILE A 78 -27.06 19.50 -2.95
N ASP A 79 -28.06 19.10 -2.16
CA ASP A 79 -28.32 19.69 -0.84
C ASP A 79 -27.84 18.83 0.34
N ARG A 80 -27.16 17.68 0.11
CA ARG A 80 -26.76 16.80 1.21
C ARG A 80 -25.34 16.24 1.13
N ALA A 81 -25.02 15.49 0.06
CA ALA A 81 -23.86 14.60 0.08
C ALA A 81 -22.58 15.20 -0.46
N LEU A 82 -22.67 16.05 -1.48
CA LEU A 82 -21.52 16.58 -2.18
C LEU A 82 -21.11 17.96 -1.64
N PRO A 83 -19.80 18.25 -1.56
CA PRO A 83 -19.30 19.57 -1.21
C PRO A 83 -19.31 20.50 -2.41
N ASP A 84 -19.48 21.81 -2.18
CA ASP A 84 -19.21 22.83 -3.19
C ASP A 84 -17.69 23.01 -3.35
N VAL A 85 -17.20 23.11 -4.58
CA VAL A 85 -15.76 23.23 -4.86
C VAL A 85 -15.15 24.49 -4.27
N ARG A 86 -15.93 25.58 -4.15
CA ARG A 86 -15.50 26.92 -3.74
C ARG A 86 -15.17 27.00 -2.26
N ASP A 87 -15.98 26.42 -1.37
CA ASP A 87 -15.79 26.44 0.08
C ASP A 87 -15.50 25.05 0.69
N GLY A 88 -15.61 23.98 -0.09
CA GLY A 88 -15.33 22.61 0.35
C GLY A 88 -16.31 22.07 1.40
N LEU A 89 -17.49 22.63 1.52
CA LEU A 89 -18.44 22.31 2.57
C LEU A 89 -19.72 21.68 1.99
N LYS A 90 -20.25 20.73 2.75
CA LYS A 90 -21.64 20.29 2.53
C LYS A 90 -22.61 21.33 3.14
N PRO A 91 -23.87 21.37 2.70
CA PRO A 91 -24.84 22.33 3.23
C PRO A 91 -24.95 22.32 4.76
N VAL A 92 -24.96 21.16 5.41
CA VAL A 92 -25.05 21.07 6.88
C VAL A 92 -23.84 21.73 7.57
N HIS A 93 -22.61 21.52 7.03
CA HIS A 93 -21.39 22.14 7.59
C HIS A 93 -21.43 23.65 7.45
N ARG A 94 -21.85 24.13 6.27
CA ARG A 94 -21.98 25.56 5.98
C ARG A 94 -22.99 26.23 6.92
N ARG A 95 -24.15 25.60 7.15
CA ARG A 95 -25.18 26.08 8.06
C ARG A 95 -24.73 26.11 9.52
N ILE A 96 -23.98 25.11 9.98
CA ILE A 96 -23.40 25.08 11.33
C ILE A 96 -22.44 26.25 11.53
N LEU A 97 -21.49 26.45 10.62
CA LEU A 97 -20.51 27.53 10.72
C LEU A 97 -21.19 28.90 10.61
N TYR A 98 -22.16 29.08 9.71
CA TYR A 98 -22.91 30.31 9.57
C TYR A 98 -23.73 30.65 10.83
N ALA A 99 -24.43 29.69 11.43
CA ALA A 99 -25.16 29.87 12.68
C ALA A 99 -24.22 30.26 13.83
N MET A 100 -23.05 29.63 13.95
CA MET A 100 -22.06 30.00 14.94
C MET A 100 -21.55 31.42 14.71
N TYR A 101 -21.30 31.81 13.47
CA TYR A 101 -20.83 33.16 13.12
C TYR A 101 -21.87 34.22 13.48
N LYS A 102 -23.11 34.04 13.04
CA LYS A 102 -24.21 34.99 13.26
C LYS A 102 -24.50 35.24 14.74
N ASN A 103 -24.33 34.21 15.59
CA ASN A 103 -24.53 34.32 17.03
C ASN A 103 -23.25 34.68 17.80
N GLY A 104 -22.11 34.93 17.13
CA GLY A 104 -20.86 35.28 17.76
C GLY A 104 -20.18 34.15 18.55
N TRP A 105 -20.54 32.89 18.32
CA TRP A 105 -19.95 31.70 18.98
C TRP A 105 -18.62 31.31 18.34
N ARG A 106 -17.65 32.20 18.44
CA ARG A 106 -16.31 32.06 17.83
C ARG A 106 -15.21 32.54 18.79
N ALA A 107 -13.99 32.04 18.59
CA ALA A 107 -12.85 32.56 19.33
C ALA A 107 -12.72 34.09 19.17
N PRO A 108 -12.41 34.87 20.25
CA PRO A 108 -11.99 34.43 21.58
C PRO A 108 -13.13 34.21 22.58
N HIS A 109 -14.41 34.32 22.17
CA HIS A 109 -15.54 34.16 23.09
C HIS A 109 -15.57 32.73 23.68
N ALA A 110 -16.28 32.58 24.82
CA ALA A 110 -16.43 31.31 25.50
C ALA A 110 -17.18 30.30 24.64
N THR A 111 -16.95 29.00 24.90
CA THR A 111 -17.73 27.89 24.33
C THR A 111 -19.18 27.94 24.81
N VAL A 112 -20.08 27.41 24.00
CA VAL A 112 -21.52 27.28 24.34
C VAL A 112 -21.92 25.80 24.28
N LYS A 113 -22.99 25.44 24.97
CA LYS A 113 -23.52 24.04 24.91
C LYS A 113 -23.81 23.66 23.47
N SER A 114 -23.33 22.50 23.05
CA SER A 114 -23.53 21.97 21.71
C SER A 114 -25.01 21.87 21.34
N ALA A 115 -25.86 21.51 22.30
CA ALA A 115 -27.31 21.47 22.11
C ALA A 115 -27.90 22.83 21.71
N ARG A 116 -27.31 23.95 22.12
CA ARG A 116 -27.75 25.31 21.73
C ARG A 116 -27.42 25.57 20.26
N ILE A 117 -26.26 25.17 19.82
CA ILE A 117 -25.82 25.29 18.41
C ILE A 117 -26.72 24.44 17.51
N VAL A 118 -26.92 23.18 17.89
CA VAL A 118 -27.77 22.23 17.15
C VAL A 118 -29.20 22.74 17.05
N GLY A 119 -29.77 23.27 18.16
CA GLY A 119 -31.12 23.84 18.18
C GLY A 119 -31.29 25.06 17.27
N GLU A 120 -30.29 25.96 17.23
CA GLU A 120 -30.27 27.13 16.35
C GLU A 120 -30.20 26.70 14.87
N VAL A 121 -29.34 25.74 14.52
CA VAL A 121 -29.19 25.23 13.16
C VAL A 121 -30.45 24.52 12.70
N MET A 122 -31.02 23.66 13.55
CA MET A 122 -32.23 22.90 13.24
C MET A 122 -33.45 23.82 13.06
N GLY A 123 -33.60 24.78 13.95
CA GLY A 123 -34.77 25.67 13.96
C GLY A 123 -34.79 26.69 12.83
N LYS A 124 -33.61 27.11 12.32
CA LYS A 124 -33.52 28.20 11.34
C LYS A 124 -32.99 27.81 9.97
N TYR A 125 -32.18 26.78 9.84
CA TYR A 125 -31.45 26.51 8.59
C TYR A 125 -31.55 25.10 8.07
N HIS A 126 -31.61 24.10 8.96
CA HIS A 126 -31.48 22.70 8.53
C HIS A 126 -32.62 21.83 9.08
N PRO A 127 -33.70 21.57 8.30
CA PRO A 127 -34.92 20.91 8.75
C PRO A 127 -34.74 19.38 8.84
N HIS A 128 -33.73 18.91 9.58
CA HIS A 128 -33.43 17.50 9.78
C HIS A 128 -33.16 17.19 11.25
N GLY A 129 -33.01 15.90 11.61
CA GLY A 129 -32.82 15.46 12.99
C GLY A 129 -31.57 16.08 13.66
N ASP A 130 -31.72 16.37 14.98
CA ASP A 130 -30.69 16.96 15.82
C ASP A 130 -29.40 16.12 15.88
N SER A 131 -29.51 14.80 15.91
CA SER A 131 -28.38 13.88 15.91
C SER A 131 -27.50 14.05 14.68
N SER A 132 -28.09 14.17 13.48
CA SER A 132 -27.33 14.35 12.25
C SER A 132 -26.53 15.68 12.21
N ILE A 133 -27.13 16.75 12.79
CA ILE A 133 -26.47 18.05 12.91
C ILE A 133 -25.34 17.98 13.94
N TYR A 134 -25.60 17.28 15.06
CA TYR A 134 -24.60 17.11 16.11
C TYR A 134 -23.41 16.31 15.62
N ASP A 135 -23.63 15.19 14.95
CA ASP A 135 -22.58 14.34 14.38
C ASP A 135 -21.75 15.08 13.32
N ALA A 136 -22.39 15.88 12.48
CA ALA A 136 -21.69 16.75 11.53
C ALA A 136 -20.79 17.76 12.25
N MET A 137 -21.29 18.41 13.32
CA MET A 137 -20.51 19.35 14.12
C MET A 137 -19.35 18.67 14.85
N VAL A 138 -19.59 17.46 15.40
CA VAL A 138 -18.56 16.65 16.05
C VAL A 138 -17.43 16.32 15.08
N ASN A 139 -17.77 15.90 13.86
CA ASN A 139 -16.77 15.61 12.83
C ASN A 139 -15.88 16.81 12.52
N LEU A 140 -16.44 18.02 12.48
CA LEU A 140 -15.67 19.27 12.26
C LEU A 140 -14.70 19.60 13.40
N ALA A 141 -14.90 19.02 14.59
CA ALA A 141 -14.07 19.23 15.78
C ALA A 141 -13.04 18.12 16.04
N GLN A 142 -13.10 16.99 15.32
CA GLN A 142 -12.24 15.85 15.58
C GLN A 142 -10.88 15.98 14.88
N PRO A 143 -9.74 16.12 15.61
CA PRO A 143 -8.42 16.37 15.01
C PRO A 143 -7.81 15.15 14.31
N TRP A 144 -8.43 13.97 14.42
CA TRP A 144 -8.04 12.76 13.66
C TRP A 144 -8.85 12.57 12.39
N LYS A 145 -9.94 13.37 12.18
CA LYS A 145 -10.71 13.40 10.93
C LYS A 145 -10.41 14.64 10.11
N MET A 146 -10.26 15.80 10.77
CA MET A 146 -9.98 17.08 10.12
C MET A 146 -8.49 17.39 10.21
N ARG A 147 -7.88 17.71 9.08
CA ARG A 147 -6.47 18.16 9.08
C ARG A 147 -6.32 19.53 9.74
N TYR A 148 -7.32 20.38 9.54
CA TYR A 148 -7.50 21.69 10.19
C TYR A 148 -8.92 21.76 10.73
N THR A 149 -9.09 21.71 12.04
CA THR A 149 -10.40 21.74 12.68
C THR A 149 -11.12 23.05 12.41
N LEU A 150 -12.43 22.97 12.14
CA LEU A 150 -13.27 24.14 11.92
C LEU A 150 -14.09 24.51 13.15
N VAL A 151 -14.21 23.58 14.08
CA VAL A 151 -14.92 23.71 15.36
C VAL A 151 -13.96 23.31 16.48
N GLU A 152 -13.91 24.10 17.53
CA GLU A 152 -13.23 23.80 18.77
C GLU A 152 -14.23 23.25 19.77
N GLY A 153 -14.03 21.98 20.19
CA GLY A 153 -14.89 21.26 21.12
C GLY A 153 -14.31 21.21 22.52
N GLN A 154 -15.16 21.30 23.55
CA GLN A 154 -14.84 21.05 24.93
C GLN A 154 -15.71 19.95 25.51
N GLY A 155 -15.08 18.93 26.12
CA GLY A 155 -15.71 17.71 26.60
C GLY A 155 -15.34 16.49 25.76
N ASN A 156 -16.16 15.46 25.83
CA ASN A 156 -15.93 14.24 25.06
C ASN A 156 -16.58 14.34 23.67
N PHE A 157 -15.75 14.49 22.64
CA PHE A 157 -16.13 14.49 21.22
C PHE A 157 -15.80 13.16 20.52
N GLY A 158 -15.75 12.05 21.27
CA GLY A 158 -15.37 10.74 20.75
C GLY A 158 -13.89 10.50 20.80
N SER A 159 -13.47 9.36 20.31
CA SER A 159 -12.07 8.96 20.20
C SER A 159 -11.75 8.34 18.84
N MET A 160 -10.46 8.15 18.57
CA MET A 160 -9.99 7.39 17.39
C MET A 160 -10.30 5.89 17.52
N ASP A 161 -10.65 5.43 18.71
CA ASP A 161 -10.96 4.03 19.01
C ASP A 161 -12.38 3.65 18.59
N GLY A 162 -13.20 4.64 18.24
CA GLY A 162 -14.57 4.44 17.82
C GLY A 162 -15.60 4.78 18.91
N ASP A 163 -15.12 5.31 20.07
CA ASP A 163 -16.05 5.78 21.09
C ASP A 163 -16.92 6.92 20.56
N ASP A 164 -18.19 6.85 20.86
CA ASP A 164 -19.15 7.89 20.53
C ASP A 164 -18.91 9.19 21.33
N PRO A 165 -19.25 10.37 20.78
CA PRO A 165 -19.25 11.60 21.54
C PRO A 165 -20.30 11.56 22.65
N ALA A 166 -20.05 12.28 23.73
CA ALA A 166 -21.07 12.48 24.76
C ALA A 166 -22.27 13.27 24.19
N ALA A 167 -23.45 13.06 24.73
CA ALA A 167 -24.64 13.75 24.27
C ALA A 167 -24.46 15.27 24.25
N SER A 168 -25.07 15.96 23.30
CA SER A 168 -24.89 17.40 23.00
C SER A 168 -25.15 18.35 24.19
N ARG A 169 -25.91 17.90 25.18
CA ARG A 169 -26.16 18.64 26.44
C ARG A 169 -24.95 18.68 27.38
N TYR A 170 -23.98 17.77 27.22
CA TYR A 170 -22.77 17.71 28.05
C TYR A 170 -21.58 18.40 27.41
N THR A 171 -21.50 18.40 26.10
CA THR A 171 -20.40 19.00 25.35
C THR A 171 -20.62 20.50 25.10
N GLU A 172 -19.53 21.21 24.86
CA GLU A 172 -19.56 22.60 24.46
C GLU A 172 -18.70 22.81 23.21
N ALA A 173 -19.07 23.78 22.38
CA ALA A 173 -18.34 24.06 21.17
C ALA A 173 -18.35 25.58 20.84
N ARG A 174 -17.40 25.98 20.02
CA ARG A 174 -17.35 27.27 19.33
C ARG A 174 -16.64 27.08 18.00
N MET A 175 -16.79 28.01 17.10
CA MET A 175 -16.03 28.03 15.84
C MET A 175 -14.55 28.24 16.13
N ASP A 176 -13.71 27.41 15.51
CA ASP A 176 -12.25 27.54 15.56
C ASP A 176 -11.77 28.71 14.68
N LYS A 177 -10.53 29.15 14.89
CA LYS A 177 -9.93 30.25 14.15
C LYS A 177 -9.93 30.02 12.64
N VAL A 178 -9.58 28.79 12.20
CA VAL A 178 -9.60 28.43 10.77
C VAL A 178 -11.03 28.46 10.20
N GLY A 179 -12.01 28.00 10.98
CA GLY A 179 -13.41 28.08 10.60
C GLY A 179 -13.89 29.53 10.42
N ALA A 180 -13.40 30.47 11.25
CA ALA A 180 -13.73 31.89 11.14
C ALA A 180 -13.17 32.52 9.85
N GLU A 181 -12.02 32.07 9.35
CA GLU A 181 -11.46 32.58 8.07
C GLU A 181 -12.31 32.17 6.84
N LEU A 182 -13.09 31.10 6.95
CA LEU A 182 -14.02 30.74 5.87
C LEU A 182 -15.19 31.70 5.74
N LEU A 183 -15.53 32.44 6.82
CA LEU A 183 -16.60 33.42 6.87
C LEU A 183 -16.09 34.87 6.87
N ALA A 184 -14.79 35.06 6.70
CA ALA A 184 -14.22 36.40 6.65
C ALA A 184 -14.93 37.25 5.59
N ASP A 185 -15.30 38.49 5.96
CA ASP A 185 -15.97 39.46 5.08
C ASP A 185 -17.37 39.06 4.57
N ILE A 186 -18.05 38.05 5.14
CA ILE A 186 -19.39 37.64 4.70
C ILE A 186 -20.42 38.78 4.83
N GLU A 187 -20.23 39.73 5.76
CA GLU A 187 -21.10 40.86 5.97
C GLU A 187 -20.94 41.96 4.90
N LYS A 188 -19.93 41.82 4.01
CA LYS A 188 -19.63 42.80 2.96
C LYS A 188 -20.23 42.40 1.60
N GLU A 189 -21.34 41.72 1.58
CA GLU A 189 -22.04 41.28 0.36
C GLU A 189 -21.16 40.45 -0.60
N THR A 190 -20.18 39.75 -0.06
CA THR A 190 -19.17 39.01 -0.83
C THR A 190 -19.71 37.78 -1.53
N VAL A 191 -20.79 37.18 -1.00
CA VAL A 191 -21.46 36.00 -1.50
C VAL A 191 -22.96 36.19 -1.61
N ASP A 192 -23.62 35.35 -2.37
CA ASP A 192 -25.06 35.36 -2.55
C ASP A 192 -25.76 34.67 -1.39
N PHE A 193 -26.93 35.17 -1.03
CA PHE A 193 -27.79 34.60 0.00
C PHE A 193 -29.10 34.12 -0.63
N ARG A 194 -29.65 33.03 -0.11
CA ARG A 194 -30.96 32.50 -0.46
C ARG A 194 -31.84 32.42 0.80
N ASP A 195 -33.13 32.31 0.59
CA ASP A 195 -34.05 32.09 1.68
C ASP A 195 -33.83 30.69 2.25
N ASN A 196 -34.01 30.53 3.56
CA ASN A 196 -33.99 29.25 4.25
C ASN A 196 -35.24 28.44 3.86
N PHE A 197 -35.40 27.24 4.43
CA PHE A 197 -36.48 26.30 4.10
C PHE A 197 -37.92 26.83 4.33
N ASP A 198 -38.12 27.84 5.18
CA ASP A 198 -39.41 28.44 5.51
C ASP A 198 -39.54 29.92 5.12
N GLY A 199 -38.53 30.52 4.48
CA GLY A 199 -38.50 31.90 4.03
C GLY A 199 -38.36 32.94 5.14
N THR A 200 -38.10 32.55 6.41
CA THR A 200 -38.00 33.47 7.55
C THR A 200 -36.64 34.06 7.74
N GLU A 201 -35.61 33.34 7.32
CA GLU A 201 -34.20 33.71 7.45
C GLU A 201 -33.44 33.54 6.13
N LYS A 202 -32.29 34.14 6.00
CA LYS A 202 -31.41 34.00 4.85
C LYS A 202 -30.17 33.19 5.21
N GLU A 203 -29.78 32.29 4.33
CA GLU A 203 -28.57 31.53 4.45
C GLU A 203 -27.62 31.78 3.26
N PRO A 204 -26.29 31.74 3.45
CA PRO A 204 -25.36 31.91 2.34
C PRO A 204 -25.37 30.67 1.41
N VAL A 205 -25.39 30.91 0.11
CA VAL A 205 -25.26 29.86 -0.91
C VAL A 205 -23.88 29.17 -0.81
N VAL A 206 -22.84 29.96 -0.56
CA VAL A 206 -21.44 29.52 -0.41
C VAL A 206 -20.75 30.47 0.56
N LEU A 207 -19.70 30.04 1.24
CA LEU A 207 -18.90 30.94 2.11
C LEU A 207 -17.83 31.68 1.31
N PRO A 208 -17.36 32.83 1.78
CA PRO A 208 -16.26 33.58 1.14
C PRO A 208 -14.96 32.79 1.04
N ALA A 209 -14.71 31.87 1.98
CA ALA A 209 -13.63 30.87 2.00
C ALA A 209 -12.23 31.47 1.71
N ALA A 210 -11.59 32.09 2.69
CA ALA A 210 -10.23 32.62 2.53
C ALA A 210 -9.17 31.54 2.25
N LEU A 211 -9.50 30.26 2.44
CA LEU A 211 -8.63 29.09 2.27
C LEU A 211 -9.30 28.03 1.39
N PRO A 212 -8.55 27.26 0.58
CA PRO A 212 -9.07 26.19 -0.27
C PRO A 212 -9.42 24.95 0.55
N ASN A 213 -10.45 25.06 1.39
CA ASN A 213 -10.84 24.09 2.40
C ASN A 213 -11.12 22.70 1.83
N ILE A 214 -11.60 22.60 0.58
CA ILE A 214 -11.86 21.31 -0.07
C ILE A 214 -10.59 20.46 -0.16
N LEU A 215 -9.44 21.06 -0.41
CA LEU A 215 -8.15 20.37 -0.43
C LEU A 215 -7.55 20.24 0.98
N LEU A 216 -7.73 21.25 1.85
CA LEU A 216 -7.12 21.25 3.18
C LEU A 216 -7.67 20.13 4.06
N ASN A 217 -8.98 19.98 4.10
CA ASN A 217 -9.64 19.00 4.96
C ASN A 217 -10.16 17.77 4.20
N GLY A 218 -10.21 17.84 2.87
CA GLY A 218 -10.86 16.81 2.09
C GLY A 218 -12.36 16.70 2.39
N GLN A 219 -13.03 15.76 1.76
CA GLN A 219 -14.42 15.42 2.04
C GLN A 219 -14.74 14.01 1.60
N MET A 220 -15.59 13.34 2.36
CA MET A 220 -16.17 12.04 1.99
C MET A 220 -17.68 12.17 1.97
N GLY A 221 -18.35 11.65 0.95
CA GLY A 221 -19.81 11.67 0.84
C GLY A 221 -20.33 10.60 -0.10
N ILE A 222 -21.52 10.08 0.21
CA ILE A 222 -22.21 9.08 -0.60
C ILE A 222 -23.54 9.68 -1.01
N ALA A 223 -23.72 9.85 -2.31
CA ALA A 223 -24.97 10.31 -2.93
C ALA A 223 -25.65 9.17 -3.68
N VAL A 224 -26.74 9.46 -4.39
CA VAL A 224 -27.39 8.48 -5.24
C VAL A 224 -26.60 8.35 -6.55
N GLY A 225 -26.12 7.16 -6.84
CA GLY A 225 -25.35 6.85 -8.06
C GLY A 225 -23.91 7.37 -8.08
N MET A 226 -23.48 8.17 -7.10
CA MET A 226 -22.14 8.75 -7.06
C MET A 226 -21.63 8.94 -5.62
N ALA A 227 -20.32 9.02 -5.46
CA ALA A 227 -19.68 9.24 -4.18
C ALA A 227 -18.49 10.17 -4.35
N THR A 228 -18.14 10.91 -3.31
CA THR A 228 -16.92 11.72 -3.26
C THR A 228 -15.99 11.21 -2.19
N ASN A 229 -14.68 11.22 -2.47
CA ASN A 229 -13.64 10.88 -1.51
C ASN A 229 -12.38 11.69 -1.83
N ILE A 230 -12.24 12.82 -1.17
CA ILE A 230 -11.18 13.82 -1.39
C ILE A 230 -10.24 13.75 -0.19
N PRO A 231 -8.94 13.51 -0.38
CA PRO A 231 -7.98 13.47 0.72
C PRO A 231 -7.62 14.87 1.21
N PRO A 232 -7.24 15.02 2.50
CA PRO A 232 -6.71 16.26 3.05
C PRO A 232 -5.26 16.51 2.62
N HIS A 233 -4.85 17.81 2.62
CA HIS A 233 -3.52 18.26 2.21
C HIS A 233 -2.93 19.27 3.19
N ASN A 234 -1.62 19.49 3.10
CA ASN A 234 -0.92 20.49 3.88
C ASN A 234 -1.21 21.93 3.37
N LEU A 235 -1.56 22.82 4.28
CA LEU A 235 -1.92 24.21 3.95
C LEU A 235 -0.80 24.95 3.21
N GLY A 236 0.43 24.84 3.70
CA GLY A 236 1.57 25.52 3.07
C GLY A 236 1.78 25.07 1.63
N GLU A 237 1.67 23.77 1.36
CA GLU A 237 1.83 23.19 0.03
C GLU A 237 0.72 23.60 -0.94
N VAL A 238 -0.53 23.61 -0.47
CA VAL A 238 -1.68 24.01 -1.30
C VAL A 238 -1.65 25.51 -1.60
N VAL A 239 -1.29 26.33 -0.61
CA VAL A 239 -1.13 27.79 -0.83
C VAL A 239 -0.01 28.07 -1.82
N ASP A 240 1.16 27.39 -1.70
CA ASP A 240 2.27 27.59 -2.65
C ASP A 240 1.87 27.19 -4.08
N ALA A 241 1.15 26.10 -4.25
CA ALA A 241 0.63 25.69 -5.55
C ALA A 241 -0.40 26.69 -6.10
N THR A 242 -1.27 27.23 -5.25
CA THR A 242 -2.25 28.23 -5.65
C THR A 242 -1.57 29.52 -6.09
N VAL A 243 -0.56 29.98 -5.34
CA VAL A 243 0.25 31.15 -5.70
C VAL A 243 1.00 30.93 -7.01
N ALA A 244 1.61 29.75 -7.20
CA ALA A 244 2.29 29.40 -8.45
C ALA A 244 1.31 29.41 -9.66
N LEU A 245 0.06 28.98 -9.46
CA LEU A 245 -0.97 29.04 -10.49
C LEU A 245 -1.46 30.46 -10.79
N ILE A 246 -1.53 31.33 -9.77
CA ILE A 246 -1.84 32.76 -9.96
C ILE A 246 -0.72 33.44 -10.77
N GLU A 247 0.54 33.14 -10.49
CA GLU A 247 1.69 33.71 -11.21
C GLU A 247 1.83 33.16 -12.64
N ASN A 248 1.48 31.89 -12.86
CA ASN A 248 1.51 31.25 -14.16
C ASN A 248 0.22 30.43 -14.37
N PRO A 249 -0.83 31.00 -14.99
CA PRO A 249 -2.09 30.27 -15.29
C PRO A 249 -1.91 29.02 -16.17
N GLU A 250 -0.85 28.97 -16.98
CA GLU A 250 -0.51 27.84 -17.83
C GLU A 250 0.38 26.78 -17.14
N ALA A 251 0.58 26.91 -15.81
CA ALA A 251 1.36 25.94 -15.05
C ALA A 251 0.83 24.53 -15.26
N SER A 252 1.74 23.61 -15.58
CA SER A 252 1.42 22.19 -15.76
C SER A 252 1.10 21.52 -14.40
N LEU A 253 0.45 20.35 -14.46
CA LEU A 253 0.25 19.55 -13.26
C LEU A 253 1.58 19.23 -12.55
N GLU A 254 2.64 18.99 -13.32
CA GLU A 254 3.96 18.66 -12.77
C GLU A 254 4.56 19.85 -11.99
N ASP A 255 4.30 21.08 -12.44
CA ASP A 255 4.73 22.28 -11.71
C ASP A 255 3.98 22.43 -10.40
N LEU A 256 2.67 22.18 -10.39
CA LEU A 256 1.87 22.20 -9.18
C LEU A 256 2.27 21.08 -8.19
N MET A 257 2.63 19.90 -8.68
CA MET A 257 3.10 18.80 -7.86
C MET A 257 4.51 19.00 -7.27
N LYS A 258 5.27 19.99 -7.71
CA LYS A 258 6.50 20.41 -7.02
C LYS A 258 6.19 21.00 -5.64
N HIS A 259 5.03 21.63 -5.51
CA HIS A 259 4.53 22.20 -4.26
C HIS A 259 3.67 21.20 -3.48
N VAL A 260 2.61 20.65 -4.10
CA VAL A 260 1.75 19.63 -3.49
C VAL A 260 2.38 18.25 -3.67
N LYS A 261 3.08 17.77 -2.65
CA LYS A 261 3.79 16.48 -2.70
C LYS A 261 2.86 15.28 -2.64
N GLY A 262 1.67 15.44 -2.07
CA GLY A 262 0.69 14.39 -1.88
C GLY A 262 -0.27 14.71 -0.73
N PRO A 263 -1.19 13.80 -0.39
CA PRO A 263 -2.12 14.00 0.73
C PRO A 263 -1.37 14.11 2.06
N ASP A 264 -1.97 14.81 3.01
CA ASP A 264 -1.41 15.01 4.36
C ASP A 264 -2.48 14.66 5.40
N PHE A 265 -2.49 13.38 5.80
CA PHE A 265 -3.52 12.87 6.69
C PHE A 265 -3.29 13.32 8.14
N PRO A 266 -4.36 13.64 8.89
CA PRO A 266 -4.26 14.08 10.28
C PRO A 266 -3.61 13.04 11.20
N THR A 267 -3.72 11.76 10.88
CA THR A 267 -3.14 10.64 11.64
C THR A 267 -1.69 10.32 11.27
N GLY A 268 -1.08 11.06 10.34
CA GLY A 268 0.27 10.80 9.83
C GLY A 268 0.29 9.65 8.81
N ALA A 269 1.10 8.64 9.08
CA ALA A 269 1.33 7.47 8.25
C ALA A 269 2.18 7.71 6.99
N GLU A 270 2.65 6.62 6.40
CA GLU A 270 3.42 6.63 5.15
C GLU A 270 2.49 6.47 3.95
N VAL A 271 2.68 7.30 2.93
CA VAL A 271 1.88 7.30 1.71
C VAL A 271 2.76 6.92 0.53
N TYR A 272 2.39 5.88 -0.17
CA TYR A 272 3.06 5.36 -1.36
C TYR A 272 2.21 5.67 -2.59
N GLY A 273 2.71 6.54 -3.48
CA GLY A 273 1.90 7.08 -4.56
C GLY A 273 2.42 6.73 -5.95
N GLY A 274 3.55 7.29 -6.35
CA GLY A 274 4.09 7.10 -7.69
C GLY A 274 3.17 7.54 -8.83
N ALA A 275 3.07 6.73 -9.87
CA ALA A 275 2.24 7.01 -11.05
C ALA A 275 0.73 7.08 -10.73
N PRO A 276 0.13 6.21 -9.88
CA PRO A 276 -1.29 6.31 -9.53
C PRO A 276 -1.67 7.62 -8.83
N MET A 277 -0.78 8.19 -7.99
CA MET A 277 -1.03 9.48 -7.36
C MET A 277 -1.02 10.62 -8.38
N LYS A 278 -0.08 10.58 -9.34
CA LYS A 278 -0.04 11.56 -10.44
C LYS A 278 -1.32 11.50 -11.27
N GLN A 279 -1.80 10.30 -11.60
CA GLN A 279 -3.06 10.11 -12.30
C GLN A 279 -4.25 10.64 -11.49
N ALA A 280 -4.28 10.41 -10.16
CA ALA A 280 -5.34 10.92 -9.29
C ALA A 280 -5.42 12.45 -9.31
N TYR A 281 -4.28 13.15 -9.30
CA TYR A 281 -4.25 14.61 -9.41
C TYR A 281 -4.56 15.13 -10.81
N ALA A 282 -4.29 14.33 -11.86
CA ALA A 282 -4.64 14.69 -13.23
C ALA A 282 -6.14 14.59 -13.49
N THR A 283 -6.76 13.49 -13.07
CA THR A 283 -8.12 13.10 -13.48
C THR A 283 -9.17 13.17 -12.37
N GLY A 284 -8.76 13.41 -11.14
CA GLY A 284 -9.63 13.29 -9.95
C GLY A 284 -9.93 11.84 -9.53
N LYS A 285 -9.42 10.82 -10.24
CA LYS A 285 -9.60 9.40 -9.92
C LYS A 285 -8.26 8.68 -9.83
N GLY A 286 -8.10 7.86 -8.80
CA GLY A 286 -6.88 7.08 -8.60
C GLY A 286 -6.84 6.43 -7.21
N SER A 287 -5.69 5.93 -6.82
CA SER A 287 -5.50 5.37 -5.47
C SER A 287 -4.07 5.54 -5.00
N VAL A 288 -3.90 5.67 -3.70
CA VAL A 288 -2.59 5.62 -3.04
C VAL A 288 -2.63 4.62 -1.90
N THR A 289 -1.51 3.95 -1.65
CA THR A 289 -1.41 3.04 -0.52
C THR A 289 -0.94 3.81 0.71
N ILE A 290 -1.66 3.66 1.81
CA ILE A 290 -1.30 4.22 3.12
C ILE A 290 -0.84 3.08 4.01
N ARG A 291 0.28 3.27 4.69
CA ARG A 291 0.86 2.30 5.61
C ARG A 291 1.14 2.93 6.96
N ALA A 292 0.81 2.21 8.02
CA ALA A 292 1.14 2.59 9.39
C ALA A 292 2.65 2.67 9.61
N VAL A 293 3.09 3.58 10.46
CA VAL A 293 4.47 3.63 10.94
C VAL A 293 4.61 2.69 12.13
N ALA A 294 5.42 1.66 11.96
CA ALA A 294 5.67 0.66 12.98
C ALA A 294 7.16 0.44 13.20
N ASN A 295 7.57 0.39 14.47
CA ASN A 295 8.93 0.15 14.90
C ASN A 295 9.04 -1.18 15.63
N ILE A 296 10.18 -1.85 15.49
CA ILE A 296 10.48 -3.08 16.21
C ILE A 296 11.34 -2.72 17.42
N GLU A 297 10.83 -2.96 18.62
CA GLU A 297 11.53 -2.73 19.90
C GLU A 297 11.95 -4.06 20.53
N GLU A 298 13.24 -4.22 20.85
CA GLU A 298 13.74 -5.38 21.59
C GLU A 298 13.53 -5.19 23.09
N ARG A 299 13.05 -6.23 23.76
CA ARG A 299 12.87 -6.28 25.23
C ARG A 299 14.06 -6.91 25.91
N LYS A 300 14.30 -6.55 27.19
CA LYS A 300 15.38 -7.08 28.05
C LYS A 300 15.41 -8.62 28.17
N ASN A 301 14.35 -9.31 27.78
CA ASN A 301 14.25 -10.78 27.81
C ASN A 301 14.46 -11.44 26.43
N GLY A 302 14.97 -10.71 25.43
CA GLY A 302 15.19 -11.21 24.07
C GLY A 302 13.91 -11.46 23.27
N ARG A 303 12.78 -10.86 23.66
CA ARG A 303 11.54 -10.83 22.90
C ARG A 303 11.43 -9.50 22.18
N PHE A 304 10.60 -9.45 21.17
CA PHE A 304 10.35 -8.25 20.38
C PHE A 304 8.91 -7.77 20.52
N ASN A 305 8.73 -6.46 20.42
CA ASN A 305 7.46 -5.81 20.27
C ASN A 305 7.43 -5.10 18.92
N ILE A 306 6.28 -5.14 18.25
CA ILE A 306 5.97 -4.24 17.14
C ILE A 306 5.16 -3.10 17.73
N VAL A 307 5.69 -1.89 17.65
CA VAL A 307 5.09 -0.67 18.20
C VAL A 307 4.65 0.22 17.06
N ILE A 308 3.34 0.43 16.96
CA ILE A 308 2.70 1.26 15.93
C ILE A 308 2.52 2.65 16.52
N THR A 309 3.07 3.66 15.84
CA THR A 309 3.07 5.06 16.29
C THR A 309 2.21 5.98 15.41
N GLU A 310 1.92 5.58 14.19
CA GLU A 310 1.02 6.27 13.28
C GLU A 310 0.17 5.25 12.54
N VAL A 311 -1.10 5.57 12.31
CA VAL A 311 -2.07 4.65 11.70
C VAL A 311 -2.65 5.25 10.41
N PRO A 312 -3.07 4.42 9.45
CA PRO A 312 -3.78 4.88 8.27
C PRO A 312 -5.03 5.69 8.61
N TYR A 313 -5.34 6.65 7.76
CA TYR A 313 -6.50 7.51 7.93
C TYR A 313 -7.81 6.70 7.92
N GLY A 314 -8.65 6.94 8.92
CA GLY A 314 -9.92 6.24 9.08
C GLY A 314 -9.84 4.88 9.77
N MET A 315 -8.65 4.43 10.16
CA MET A 315 -8.47 3.17 10.89
C MET A 315 -8.87 3.33 12.37
N SER A 316 -9.65 2.37 12.90
CA SER A 316 -9.90 2.21 14.33
C SER A 316 -8.82 1.35 14.98
N LYS A 317 -8.23 1.83 16.08
CA LYS A 317 -7.21 1.08 16.83
C LYS A 317 -7.81 -0.16 17.50
N GLU A 318 -9.01 -0.02 18.08
CA GLU A 318 -9.73 -1.14 18.70
C GLU A 318 -10.09 -2.20 17.65
N GLY A 319 -10.63 -1.79 16.49
CA GLY A 319 -10.93 -2.68 15.37
C GLY A 319 -9.69 -3.44 14.87
N PHE A 320 -8.52 -2.79 14.87
CA PHE A 320 -7.27 -3.45 14.55
C PHE A 320 -6.88 -4.52 15.58
N ILE A 321 -6.93 -4.21 16.87
CA ILE A 321 -6.61 -5.15 17.94
C ILE A 321 -7.53 -6.38 17.90
N GLU A 322 -8.83 -6.17 17.70
CA GLU A 322 -9.79 -7.27 17.56
C GLU A 322 -9.52 -8.11 16.30
N LYS A 323 -9.15 -7.47 15.18
CA LYS A 323 -8.74 -8.18 13.97
C LYS A 323 -7.51 -9.04 14.18
N VAL A 324 -6.50 -8.52 14.87
CA VAL A 324 -5.30 -9.27 15.25
C VAL A 324 -5.66 -10.48 16.12
N ARG A 325 -6.51 -10.27 17.13
CA ARG A 325 -6.99 -11.34 18.00
C ARG A 325 -7.71 -12.44 17.22
N GLN A 326 -8.58 -12.07 16.28
CA GLN A 326 -9.27 -13.03 15.43
C GLN A 326 -8.30 -13.82 14.54
N LEU A 327 -7.30 -13.16 13.97
CA LEU A 327 -6.27 -13.83 13.16
C LEU A 327 -5.41 -14.80 13.97
N VAL A 328 -5.17 -14.51 15.25
CA VAL A 328 -4.48 -15.43 16.17
C VAL A 328 -5.36 -16.64 16.51
N LEU A 329 -6.65 -16.44 16.78
CA LEU A 329 -7.62 -17.53 17.00
C LEU A 329 -7.76 -18.44 15.76
N ASP A 330 -7.81 -17.86 14.58
CA ASP A 330 -7.84 -18.56 13.30
C ASP A 330 -6.50 -19.27 12.95
N LYS A 331 -5.48 -19.13 13.80
CA LYS A 331 -4.12 -19.66 13.58
C LYS A 331 -3.42 -19.13 12.34
N LYS A 332 -3.85 -17.99 11.81
CA LYS A 332 -3.21 -17.29 10.68
C LYS A 332 -1.99 -16.48 11.13
N LEU A 333 -2.00 -16.00 12.39
CA LEU A 333 -0.89 -15.33 13.06
C LEU A 333 -0.54 -16.09 14.35
N THR A 334 0.49 -16.96 14.31
CA THR A 334 0.79 -17.90 15.42
C THR A 334 1.78 -17.37 16.44
N HIS A 335 2.59 -16.36 16.07
CA HIS A 335 3.71 -15.89 16.88
C HIS A 335 3.42 -14.60 17.68
N ILE A 336 2.16 -14.15 17.74
CA ILE A 336 1.73 -13.04 18.59
C ILE A 336 1.39 -13.58 19.98
N ALA A 337 1.87 -12.90 21.02
CA ALA A 337 1.59 -13.21 22.43
C ALA A 337 0.46 -12.35 22.97
N ASP A 338 0.43 -11.04 22.64
CA ASP A 338 -0.55 -10.07 23.10
C ASP A 338 -0.64 -8.88 22.15
N ALA A 339 -1.76 -8.17 22.13
CA ALA A 339 -1.93 -6.91 21.41
C ALA A 339 -2.75 -5.96 22.28
N ARG A 340 -2.24 -4.74 22.51
CA ARG A 340 -2.90 -3.76 23.37
C ARG A 340 -2.64 -2.33 22.93
N ASP A 341 -3.52 -1.42 23.33
CA ASP A 341 -3.34 0.01 23.15
C ASP A 341 -2.71 0.63 24.41
N GLU A 342 -1.57 1.30 24.22
CA GLU A 342 -0.87 2.09 25.22
C GLU A 342 -0.90 3.59 24.87
N SER A 343 -1.79 4.01 23.98
CA SER A 343 -1.91 5.40 23.55
C SER A 343 -2.28 6.31 24.71
N ALA A 344 -1.60 7.44 24.83
CA ALA A 344 -1.86 8.41 25.87
C ALA A 344 -1.55 9.84 25.41
N ARG A 345 -2.31 10.80 25.90
CA ARG A 345 -2.11 12.25 25.67
C ARG A 345 -1.95 12.63 24.20
N GLY A 346 -2.78 12.05 23.33
CA GLY A 346 -2.78 12.33 21.90
C GLY A 346 -1.65 11.66 21.10
N LYS A 347 -0.82 10.82 21.73
CA LYS A 347 0.19 10.01 21.05
C LYS A 347 -0.31 8.59 20.88
N ILE A 348 -0.25 8.11 19.65
CA ILE A 348 -0.60 6.72 19.32
C ILE A 348 0.55 5.81 19.72
N ARG A 349 0.25 4.74 20.45
CA ARG A 349 1.17 3.65 20.77
C ARG A 349 0.38 2.34 20.91
N VAL A 350 0.23 1.62 19.82
CA VAL A 350 -0.34 0.29 19.81
C VAL A 350 0.79 -0.73 19.80
N VAL A 351 0.80 -1.65 20.76
CA VAL A 351 1.88 -2.60 20.98
C VAL A 351 1.40 -4.02 20.68
N VAL A 352 2.08 -4.69 19.76
CA VAL A 352 1.90 -6.11 19.46
C VAL A 352 3.11 -6.86 20.02
N GLU A 353 2.92 -7.65 21.08
CA GLU A 353 3.96 -8.45 21.71
C GLU A 353 4.18 -9.77 20.96
N LEU A 354 5.42 -10.08 20.67
CA LEU A 354 5.79 -11.31 19.96
C LEU A 354 6.23 -12.41 20.91
N LYS A 355 6.01 -13.68 20.53
CA LYS A 355 6.58 -14.85 21.19
C LYS A 355 8.10 -14.92 20.96
N LYS A 356 8.80 -15.71 21.77
CA LYS A 356 10.28 -15.78 21.79
C LYS A 356 10.88 -16.17 20.42
N ASP A 357 10.18 -17.05 19.68
CA ASP A 357 10.66 -17.63 18.42
C ASP A 357 10.06 -16.93 17.18
N ALA A 358 9.59 -15.69 17.34
CA ALA A 358 8.97 -14.92 16.27
C ALA A 358 10.02 -14.11 15.48
N TYR A 359 9.84 -14.04 14.17
CA TYR A 359 10.60 -13.13 13.31
C TYR A 359 9.83 -11.82 13.15
N PRO A 360 10.28 -10.71 13.78
CA PRO A 360 9.49 -9.48 13.86
C PRO A 360 9.13 -8.89 12.50
N LYS A 361 10.07 -8.85 11.55
CA LYS A 361 9.81 -8.33 10.20
C LYS A 361 8.75 -9.14 9.45
N LYS A 362 8.79 -10.48 9.56
CA LYS A 362 7.79 -11.36 8.95
C LYS A 362 6.40 -11.09 9.51
N ILE A 363 6.28 -11.00 10.84
CA ILE A 363 5.00 -10.73 11.49
C ILE A 363 4.49 -9.34 11.12
N LEU A 364 5.34 -8.32 11.09
CA LEU A 364 4.97 -6.98 10.68
C LEU A 364 4.41 -6.97 9.23
N ASN A 365 5.05 -7.66 8.32
CA ASN A 365 4.58 -7.76 6.95
C ASN A 365 3.27 -8.55 6.83
N GLN A 366 3.09 -9.61 7.62
CA GLN A 366 1.79 -10.31 7.71
C GLN A 366 0.69 -9.39 8.26
N LEU A 367 0.99 -8.55 9.25
CA LEU A 367 0.07 -7.54 9.76
C LEU A 367 -0.32 -6.54 8.68
N TYR A 368 0.63 -6.02 7.90
CA TYR A 368 0.34 -5.15 6.75
C TYR A 368 -0.56 -5.83 5.69
N LYS A 369 -0.36 -7.12 5.42
CA LYS A 369 -1.14 -7.87 4.42
C LYS A 369 -2.55 -8.24 4.88
N MET A 370 -2.74 -8.49 6.19
CA MET A 370 -3.96 -9.08 6.74
C MET A 370 -4.83 -8.12 7.55
N THR A 371 -4.36 -6.89 7.78
CA THR A 371 -5.05 -5.89 8.60
C THR A 371 -5.04 -4.52 7.94
N ASP A 372 -5.76 -3.57 8.51
CA ASP A 372 -5.86 -2.20 8.04
C ASP A 372 -4.61 -1.34 8.34
N LEU A 373 -3.51 -1.93 8.84
CA LEU A 373 -2.21 -1.26 8.95
C LEU A 373 -1.65 -0.85 7.58
N GLN A 374 -2.11 -1.48 6.52
CA GLN A 374 -1.92 -1.03 5.16
C GLN A 374 -3.26 -1.07 4.44
N THR A 375 -3.66 0.08 3.89
CA THR A 375 -4.92 0.24 3.15
C THR A 375 -4.71 1.12 1.93
N ASN A 376 -5.66 1.08 1.00
CA ASN A 376 -5.66 1.96 -0.15
C ASN A 376 -6.69 3.08 0.05
N PHE A 377 -6.26 4.31 -0.15
CA PHE A 377 -7.15 5.45 -0.25
C PHE A 377 -7.50 5.68 -1.72
N HIS A 378 -8.77 5.54 -2.04
CA HIS A 378 -9.27 5.72 -3.39
C HIS A 378 -9.74 7.16 -3.59
N TYR A 379 -9.11 7.88 -4.51
CA TYR A 379 -9.54 9.21 -4.92
C TYR A 379 -10.80 9.11 -5.78
N ASN A 380 -11.76 9.93 -5.45
CA ASN A 380 -12.87 10.28 -6.31
C ASN A 380 -13.24 11.74 -6.00
N VAL A 381 -12.61 12.66 -6.70
CA VAL A 381 -12.66 14.10 -6.39
C VAL A 381 -13.88 14.69 -7.10
N LEU A 382 -15.05 14.34 -6.61
CA LEU A 382 -16.33 14.81 -7.11
C LEU A 382 -16.84 15.96 -6.23
N ALA A 383 -17.09 17.11 -6.82
CA ALA A 383 -17.63 18.29 -6.10
C ALA A 383 -18.63 19.04 -7.00
N LEU A 384 -19.43 19.90 -6.39
CA LEU A 384 -20.38 20.74 -7.10
C LEU A 384 -19.69 22.00 -7.63
N VAL A 385 -19.78 22.24 -8.91
CA VAL A 385 -19.40 23.48 -9.57
C VAL A 385 -20.63 24.38 -9.60
N ASN A 386 -20.46 25.65 -9.19
CA ASN A 386 -21.56 26.62 -9.06
C ASN A 386 -22.72 26.17 -8.16
N GLY A 387 -22.50 25.19 -7.30
CA GLY A 387 -23.51 24.66 -6.37
C GLY A 387 -24.52 23.69 -6.98
N ILE A 388 -24.44 23.39 -8.27
CA ILE A 388 -25.44 22.58 -8.99
C ILE A 388 -24.81 21.42 -9.73
N GLN A 389 -23.75 21.63 -10.48
CA GLN A 389 -23.19 20.63 -11.39
C GLN A 389 -22.17 19.72 -10.68
N PRO A 390 -22.44 18.43 -10.50
CA PRO A 390 -21.45 17.48 -9.98
C PRO A 390 -20.39 17.21 -11.04
N ARG A 391 -19.11 17.44 -10.70
CA ARG A 391 -17.99 17.27 -11.61
C ARG A 391 -16.82 16.62 -10.92
N ILE A 392 -16.15 15.68 -11.60
CA ILE A 392 -14.89 15.10 -11.14
C ILE A 392 -13.79 16.00 -11.64
N MET A 393 -12.91 16.43 -10.73
CA MET A 393 -11.92 17.46 -11.02
C MET A 393 -10.53 17.05 -10.61
N GLY A 394 -9.54 17.40 -11.43
CA GLY A 394 -8.13 17.31 -11.10
C GLY A 394 -7.68 18.45 -10.16
N LEU A 395 -6.44 18.34 -9.67
CA LEU A 395 -5.88 19.32 -8.76
C LEU A 395 -5.88 20.75 -9.34
N LYS A 396 -5.47 20.93 -10.60
CA LYS A 396 -5.43 22.23 -11.27
C LYS A 396 -6.83 22.85 -11.35
N GLU A 397 -7.84 22.07 -11.73
CA GLU A 397 -9.22 22.54 -11.89
C GLU A 397 -9.79 23.06 -10.56
N ILE A 398 -9.57 22.32 -9.46
CA ILE A 398 -10.01 22.76 -8.12
C ILE A 398 -9.38 24.10 -7.74
N LEU A 399 -8.08 24.25 -7.97
CA LEU A 399 -7.36 25.49 -7.68
C LEU A 399 -7.87 26.65 -8.54
N VAL A 400 -8.16 26.40 -9.83
CA VAL A 400 -8.75 27.40 -10.73
C VAL A 400 -10.11 27.87 -10.23
N GLU A 401 -11.01 26.93 -9.88
CA GLU A 401 -12.34 27.29 -9.36
C GLU A 401 -12.26 28.05 -8.04
N PHE A 402 -11.33 27.68 -7.15
CA PHE A 402 -11.07 28.42 -5.92
C PHE A 402 -10.54 29.84 -6.21
N ILE A 403 -9.59 30.02 -7.14
CA ILE A 403 -9.06 31.34 -7.52
C ILE A 403 -10.19 32.23 -8.08
N LYS A 404 -11.00 31.71 -9.00
CA LYS A 404 -12.16 32.42 -9.54
C LYS A 404 -13.13 32.88 -8.44
N HIS A 405 -13.40 31.99 -7.49
CA HIS A 405 -14.26 32.34 -6.36
C HIS A 405 -13.64 33.47 -5.52
N ARG A 406 -12.34 33.35 -5.19
CA ARG A 406 -11.65 34.42 -4.44
C ARG A 406 -11.61 35.75 -5.18
N GLN A 407 -11.41 35.76 -6.49
CA GLN A 407 -11.50 36.98 -7.30
C GLN A 407 -12.87 37.61 -7.18
N LYS A 408 -13.96 36.83 -7.29
CA LYS A 408 -15.35 37.34 -7.13
C LYS A 408 -15.56 37.94 -5.72
N VAL A 409 -15.10 37.23 -4.69
CA VAL A 409 -15.21 37.68 -3.29
C VAL A 409 -14.46 38.98 -3.05
N ILE A 410 -13.21 39.09 -3.50
CA ILE A 410 -12.40 40.29 -3.32
C ILE A 410 -12.96 41.48 -4.12
N ARG A 411 -13.42 41.24 -5.36
CA ARG A 411 -14.08 42.27 -6.16
C ARG A 411 -15.30 42.82 -5.40
N ARG A 412 -16.23 41.99 -4.98
CA ARG A 412 -17.45 42.39 -4.27
C ARG A 412 -17.15 43.07 -2.94
N ARG A 413 -16.18 42.57 -2.19
CA ARG A 413 -15.70 43.21 -0.96
C ARG A 413 -15.17 44.60 -1.22
N THR A 414 -14.33 44.76 -2.23
CA THR A 414 -13.71 46.07 -2.57
C THR A 414 -14.77 47.05 -3.08
N GLU A 415 -15.74 46.57 -3.85
CA GLU A 415 -16.91 47.40 -4.28
C GLU A 415 -17.74 47.86 -3.09
N PHE A 416 -17.99 46.97 -2.12
CA PHE A 416 -18.70 47.32 -0.89
C PHE A 416 -17.92 48.35 -0.06
N ASP A 417 -16.63 48.10 0.17
CA ASP A 417 -15.77 48.97 0.95
C ASP A 417 -15.63 50.34 0.24
N LEU A 418 -15.49 50.37 -1.08
CA LEU A 418 -15.48 51.58 -1.90
C LEU A 418 -16.79 52.36 -1.76
N ARG A 419 -17.93 51.68 -1.88
CA ARG A 419 -19.26 52.33 -1.71
C ARG A 419 -19.38 52.97 -0.32
N LYS A 420 -19.00 52.20 0.71
CA LYS A 420 -19.04 52.71 2.09
C LYS A 420 -18.06 53.85 2.34
N ALA A 421 -16.88 53.80 1.77
CA ALA A 421 -15.89 54.89 1.86
C ALA A 421 -16.39 56.15 1.15
N LYS A 422 -17.00 56.03 -0.06
CA LYS A 422 -17.61 57.17 -0.79
C LYS A 422 -18.79 57.76 -0.04
N GLU A 423 -19.69 56.92 0.50
CA GLU A 423 -20.80 57.38 1.33
C GLU A 423 -20.31 58.16 2.53
N ARG A 424 -19.26 57.71 3.21
CA ARG A 424 -18.68 58.40 4.38
C ARG A 424 -17.93 59.69 3.99
N ALA A 425 -17.13 59.62 2.91
CA ALA A 425 -16.41 60.77 2.40
C ALA A 425 -17.37 61.91 2.01
N HIS A 426 -18.48 61.58 1.33
CA HIS A 426 -19.53 62.52 0.95
C HIS A 426 -20.13 63.26 2.17
N ILE A 427 -20.39 62.49 3.26
CA ILE A 427 -20.86 63.12 4.50
C ILE A 427 -19.81 64.09 5.09
N LEU A 428 -18.52 63.64 5.13
CA LEU A 428 -17.45 64.48 5.68
C LEU A 428 -17.16 65.73 4.84
N GLU A 429 -17.30 65.66 3.51
CA GLU A 429 -17.21 66.80 2.61
C GLU A 429 -18.28 67.84 2.96
N GLY A 430 -19.52 67.42 3.17
CA GLY A 430 -20.59 68.29 3.62
C GLY A 430 -20.32 68.96 5.00
N LEU A 431 -19.81 68.11 5.95
CA LEU A 431 -19.42 68.66 7.28
C LEU A 431 -18.24 69.64 7.20
N LYS A 432 -17.28 69.44 6.28
CA LYS A 432 -16.19 70.39 6.04
C LYS A 432 -16.73 71.70 5.52
N ILE A 433 -17.62 71.66 4.50
CA ILE A 433 -18.27 72.90 3.98
C ILE A 433 -19.00 73.61 5.09
N ALA A 434 -19.71 72.90 5.98
CA ALA A 434 -20.43 73.47 7.12
C ALA A 434 -19.50 74.09 8.17
N LEU A 435 -18.36 73.50 8.46
CA LEU A 435 -17.36 73.96 9.39
C LEU A 435 -16.60 75.16 8.84
N ASP A 436 -16.35 75.24 7.56
CA ASP A 436 -15.68 76.35 6.89
C ASP A 436 -16.59 77.58 6.85
N ASN A 437 -17.95 77.40 6.90
CA ASN A 437 -18.94 78.44 6.85
C ASN A 437 -19.86 78.45 8.10
N ILE A 438 -19.30 78.14 9.27
CA ILE A 438 -20.05 77.83 10.49
C ILE A 438 -21.05 78.85 10.89
N ASP A 439 -20.66 80.15 10.88
CA ASP A 439 -21.50 81.23 11.30
C ASP A 439 -22.74 81.42 10.41
N GLU A 440 -22.56 81.24 9.10
CA GLU A 440 -23.67 81.26 8.13
C GLU A 440 -24.59 80.08 8.22
N VAL A 441 -24.02 78.92 8.50
CA VAL A 441 -24.81 77.69 8.72
C VAL A 441 -25.67 77.78 9.96
N ILE A 442 -25.09 78.26 11.09
CA ILE A 442 -25.84 78.48 12.32
C ILE A 442 -26.95 79.49 12.10
N LYS A 443 -26.63 80.63 11.42
CA LYS A 443 -27.62 81.62 11.08
C LYS A 443 -28.77 81.07 10.26
N THR A 444 -28.48 80.34 9.21
CA THR A 444 -29.48 79.73 8.34
C THR A 444 -30.37 78.72 9.11
N ILE A 445 -29.80 77.90 9.99
CA ILE A 445 -30.58 77.00 10.85
C ILE A 445 -31.48 77.70 11.81
N ARG A 446 -31.02 78.79 12.43
CA ARG A 446 -31.82 79.57 13.36
C ARG A 446 -32.92 80.41 12.73
N GLU A 447 -32.76 80.80 11.47
CA GLU A 447 -33.76 81.54 10.68
C GLU A 447 -34.77 80.67 10.01
N SER A 448 -34.52 79.35 10.00
CA SER A 448 -35.40 78.32 9.41
C SER A 448 -36.44 77.90 10.44
N TYR A 449 -37.68 77.68 9.99
CA TYR A 449 -38.78 77.25 10.85
C TYR A 449 -39.00 75.72 10.73
N ASP A 450 -39.00 75.13 9.47
CA ASP A 450 -39.24 73.72 9.19
C ASP A 450 -38.56 73.33 7.89
N ASP A 451 -37.78 74.22 7.29
CA ASP A 451 -37.16 74.10 5.97
C ASP A 451 -35.63 74.17 5.98
N ALA A 452 -35.02 73.92 7.14
CA ALA A 452 -33.57 74.07 7.35
C ALA A 452 -32.72 73.23 6.42
N ASP A 453 -33.14 72.02 6.14
CA ASP A 453 -32.52 71.11 5.20
C ASP A 453 -32.47 71.70 3.78
N LYS A 454 -33.60 72.17 3.24
CA LYS A 454 -33.71 72.73 1.91
C LYS A 454 -32.88 74.00 1.75
N ARG A 455 -32.92 74.88 2.72
CA ARG A 455 -32.10 76.10 2.71
C ARG A 455 -30.59 75.84 2.78
N LEU A 456 -30.18 74.85 3.56
CA LEU A 456 -28.78 74.41 3.57
C LEU A 456 -28.37 73.85 2.23
N MET A 457 -29.24 73.03 1.58
CA MET A 457 -28.99 72.52 0.24
C MET A 457 -28.83 73.58 -0.80
N GLU A 458 -29.80 74.55 -0.87
CA GLU A 458 -29.79 75.64 -1.83
C GLU A 458 -28.63 76.60 -1.66
N ARG A 459 -28.27 76.92 -0.42
CA ARG A 459 -27.25 77.90 -0.12
C ARG A 459 -25.84 77.44 -0.26
N PHE A 460 -25.57 76.19 0.14
CA PHE A 460 -24.22 75.61 0.18
C PHE A 460 -24.00 74.57 -0.87
N GLY A 461 -24.98 74.21 -1.73
CA GLY A 461 -24.87 73.16 -2.76
C GLY A 461 -24.77 71.79 -2.16
N LEU A 462 -25.41 71.56 -0.99
CA LEU A 462 -25.32 70.27 -0.26
C LEU A 462 -26.39 69.31 -0.74
N SER A 463 -26.08 68.01 -0.61
CA SER A 463 -27.09 66.97 -0.82
C SER A 463 -27.97 66.85 0.44
N GLU A 464 -29.14 66.21 0.28
CA GLU A 464 -30.05 65.89 1.38
C GLU A 464 -29.39 65.15 2.52
N ILE A 465 -28.54 64.11 2.17
CA ILE A 465 -27.76 63.35 3.15
C ILE A 465 -26.76 64.22 3.91
N GLN A 466 -26.09 65.17 3.24
CA GLN A 466 -25.15 66.09 3.86
C GLN A 466 -25.89 67.11 4.75
N ALA A 467 -27.00 67.66 4.30
CA ALA A 467 -27.79 68.57 5.09
C ALA A 467 -28.35 67.92 6.37
N ALA A 468 -28.87 66.66 6.25
CA ALA A 468 -29.35 65.88 7.39
C ALA A 468 -28.20 65.62 8.40
N ALA A 469 -26.98 65.28 7.91
CA ALA A 469 -25.82 65.04 8.74
C ALA A 469 -25.35 66.30 9.49
N ILE A 470 -25.45 67.50 8.85
CA ILE A 470 -25.16 68.81 9.45
C ILE A 470 -26.17 69.14 10.55
N LEU A 471 -27.44 68.86 10.29
CA LEU A 471 -28.50 69.17 11.30
C LEU A 471 -28.42 68.19 12.49
N ALA A 472 -27.95 67.00 12.29
CA ALA A 472 -27.70 65.99 13.35
C ALA A 472 -26.37 66.24 14.08
N MET A 473 -25.55 67.19 13.68
CA MET A 473 -24.23 67.37 14.23
C MET A 473 -24.31 67.96 15.69
N GLN A 474 -23.57 67.32 16.59
CA GLN A 474 -23.46 67.73 17.96
C GLN A 474 -22.62 69.05 18.06
N LEU A 475 -23.05 70.04 18.90
CA LEU A 475 -22.32 71.26 19.11
C LEU A 475 -20.85 71.08 19.54
N ARG A 476 -20.49 70.01 20.20
CA ARG A 476 -19.13 69.65 20.55
C ARG A 476 -18.20 69.49 19.32
N ARG A 477 -18.72 69.10 18.15
CA ARG A 477 -17.94 68.95 16.91
C ARG A 477 -17.54 70.26 16.24
N LEU A 478 -18.00 71.42 16.77
CA LEU A 478 -17.63 72.74 16.31
C LEU A 478 -16.27 73.18 16.83
N GLN A 479 -15.62 72.49 17.72
CA GLN A 479 -14.30 72.80 18.25
C GLN A 479 -13.23 72.59 17.17
N GLY A 480 -12.19 73.42 17.13
CA GLY A 480 -11.11 73.38 16.14
C GLY A 480 -10.40 72.07 16.07
N LEU A 481 -10.22 71.36 17.20
CA LEU A 481 -9.63 70.08 17.29
C LEU A 481 -10.43 68.95 16.55
N GLU A 482 -11.75 69.15 16.49
CA GLU A 482 -12.63 68.16 15.75
C GLU A 482 -12.62 68.45 14.25
N ARG A 483 -12.39 69.70 13.82
CA ARG A 483 -12.18 70.08 12.42
C ARG A 483 -10.95 69.36 11.84
N ASP A 484 -9.81 69.43 12.56
CA ASP A 484 -8.58 68.73 12.14
C ASP A 484 -8.77 67.20 12.01
N LYS A 485 -9.59 66.62 12.89
CA LYS A 485 -9.93 65.15 12.81
C LYS A 485 -10.78 64.84 11.60
N ILE A 486 -11.77 65.63 11.27
CA ILE A 486 -12.64 65.45 10.09
C ILE A 486 -11.82 65.57 8.82
N GLU A 487 -10.88 66.54 8.77
CA GLU A 487 -10.01 66.69 7.60
C GLU A 487 -9.03 65.56 7.46
N ALA A 488 -8.44 65.05 8.55
CA ALA A 488 -7.58 63.88 8.54
C ALA A 488 -8.34 62.63 8.12
N GLU A 489 -9.57 62.36 8.67
CA GLU A 489 -10.42 61.23 8.27
C GLU A 489 -10.79 61.29 6.79
N LEU A 490 -11.11 62.49 6.25
CA LEU A 490 -11.42 62.69 4.84
C LEU A 490 -10.21 62.35 3.94
N GLN A 491 -9.01 62.82 4.31
CA GLN A 491 -7.79 62.49 3.56
C GLN A 491 -7.48 61.01 3.56
N GLU A 492 -7.63 60.36 4.71
CA GLU A 492 -7.48 58.87 4.81
C GLU A 492 -8.48 58.14 3.91
N LEU A 493 -9.76 58.57 3.94
CA LEU A 493 -10.79 57.95 3.08
C LEU A 493 -10.54 58.22 1.60
N MET A 494 -10.08 59.38 1.19
CA MET A 494 -9.74 59.66 -0.21
C MET A 494 -8.59 58.79 -0.68
N ALA A 495 -7.59 58.55 0.16
CA ALA A 495 -6.50 57.60 -0.16
C ALA A 495 -7.00 56.18 -0.27
N LEU A 496 -7.93 55.73 0.60
CA LEU A 496 -8.56 54.40 0.52
C LEU A 496 -9.43 54.27 -0.71
N ILE A 497 -10.22 55.26 -1.07
CA ILE A 497 -11.04 55.28 -2.30
C ILE A 497 -10.16 55.09 -3.53
N ALA A 498 -9.07 55.88 -3.64
CA ALA A 498 -8.13 55.78 -4.74
C ALA A 498 -7.51 54.34 -4.82
N LYS A 499 -7.16 53.75 -3.65
CA LYS A 499 -6.65 52.40 -3.58
C LYS A 499 -7.69 51.37 -4.03
N TYR A 500 -8.93 51.50 -3.61
CA TYR A 500 -10.01 50.58 -4.00
C TYR A 500 -10.33 50.70 -5.49
N GLU A 501 -10.37 51.89 -6.04
CA GLU A 501 -10.55 52.13 -7.47
C GLU A 501 -9.40 51.56 -8.28
N GLU A 502 -8.17 51.69 -7.78
CA GLU A 502 -6.99 51.09 -8.39
C GLU A 502 -7.06 49.53 -8.43
N ILE A 503 -7.53 48.91 -7.35
CA ILE A 503 -7.70 47.45 -7.27
C ILE A 503 -8.78 46.98 -8.25
N LEU A 504 -9.90 47.69 -8.35
CA LEU A 504 -11.03 47.35 -9.20
C LEU A 504 -10.76 47.59 -10.69
N ALA A 505 -9.82 48.45 -11.02
CA ALA A 505 -9.48 48.78 -12.42
C ALA A 505 -8.72 47.65 -13.16
N ASP A 506 -8.08 46.75 -12.42
CA ASP A 506 -7.21 45.72 -13.00
C ASP A 506 -7.37 44.38 -12.30
N GLU A 507 -7.72 43.33 -13.09
CA GLU A 507 -7.82 41.94 -12.62
C GLU A 507 -6.53 41.41 -12.01
N ALA A 508 -5.36 41.83 -12.54
CA ALA A 508 -4.07 41.43 -12.00
C ALA A 508 -3.87 41.98 -10.55
N LYS A 509 -4.40 43.13 -10.23
CA LYS A 509 -4.35 43.69 -8.87
C LYS A 509 -5.23 42.91 -7.92
N ILE A 510 -6.42 42.50 -8.36
CA ILE A 510 -7.29 41.62 -7.58
C ILE A 510 -6.56 40.32 -7.26
N LEU A 511 -5.92 39.69 -8.26
CA LEU A 511 -5.14 38.46 -8.07
C LEU A 511 -3.96 38.67 -7.10
N ASN A 512 -3.30 39.85 -7.12
CA ASN A 512 -2.26 40.16 -6.16
C ASN A 512 -2.79 40.21 -4.72
N VAL A 513 -3.98 40.80 -4.51
CA VAL A 513 -4.63 40.76 -3.20
C VAL A 513 -4.94 39.35 -2.77
N VAL A 514 -5.45 38.48 -3.68
CA VAL A 514 -5.65 37.04 -3.39
C VAL A 514 -4.36 36.40 -2.93
N LYS A 515 -3.26 36.66 -3.64
CA LYS A 515 -1.93 36.12 -3.33
C LYS A 515 -1.43 36.56 -1.96
N GLU A 516 -1.51 37.87 -1.66
CA GLU A 516 -1.09 38.43 -0.37
C GLU A 516 -1.88 37.82 0.79
N GLU A 517 -3.18 37.71 0.66
CA GLU A 517 -4.03 37.08 1.68
C GLU A 517 -3.71 35.61 1.90
N LEU A 518 -3.49 34.84 0.84
CA LEU A 518 -3.10 33.43 0.94
C LEU A 518 -1.75 33.26 1.63
N LEU A 519 -0.77 34.12 1.33
CA LEU A 519 0.54 34.10 1.99
C LEU A 519 0.43 34.46 3.48
N ALA A 520 -0.41 35.42 3.83
CA ALA A 520 -0.69 35.78 5.23
C ALA A 520 -1.37 34.61 5.96
N MET A 521 -2.29 33.89 5.31
CA MET A 521 -2.90 32.68 5.88
C MET A 521 -1.89 31.56 6.06
N LYS A 522 -0.95 31.39 5.13
CA LYS A 522 0.15 30.42 5.25
C LYS A 522 1.05 30.76 6.44
N GLU A 523 1.41 32.02 6.65
CA GLU A 523 2.21 32.46 7.80
C GLU A 523 1.47 32.22 9.13
N LYS A 524 0.17 32.46 9.16
CA LYS A 524 -0.66 32.39 10.37
C LYS A 524 -0.99 30.96 10.79
N TYR A 525 -1.26 30.06 9.85
CA TYR A 525 -1.80 28.72 10.10
C TYR A 525 -0.95 27.58 9.52
N GLY A 526 0.15 27.90 8.82
CA GLY A 526 1.03 26.90 8.23
C GLY A 526 1.70 26.03 9.29
N ASP A 527 1.66 24.72 9.07
CA ASP A 527 2.30 23.72 9.92
C ASP A 527 3.10 22.70 9.12
N LYS A 528 3.88 21.88 9.83
CA LYS A 528 4.64 20.79 9.18
C LYS A 528 3.72 19.68 8.72
N ARG A 529 4.08 19.08 7.58
CA ARG A 529 3.45 17.87 7.08
C ARG A 529 3.50 16.76 8.13
N ARG A 530 2.41 16.01 8.27
CA ARG A 530 2.28 14.86 9.16
C ARG A 530 2.60 13.55 8.42
N SER A 531 2.01 13.33 7.24
CA SER A 531 2.24 12.11 6.44
C SER A 531 3.55 12.17 5.67
N LYS A 532 4.27 11.07 5.61
CA LYS A 532 5.51 10.91 4.85
C LYS A 532 5.22 10.35 3.45
N ILE A 533 5.64 11.05 2.40
CA ILE A 533 5.36 10.67 1.02
C ILE A 533 6.54 9.91 0.41
N PHE A 534 6.24 8.78 -0.25
CA PHE A 534 7.16 8.03 -1.08
C PHE A 534 6.68 8.03 -2.54
N ASN A 535 7.56 8.48 -3.45
CA ASN A 535 7.24 8.65 -4.87
C ASN A 535 7.33 7.34 -5.69
N HIS A 536 7.28 6.20 -5.03
CA HIS A 536 7.23 4.89 -5.67
C HIS A 536 6.05 4.09 -5.11
N GLU A 537 5.60 3.15 -5.91
CA GLU A 537 4.61 2.18 -5.47
C GLU A 537 5.27 1.15 -4.55
N LEU A 538 4.51 0.65 -3.60
CA LEU A 538 4.95 -0.54 -2.88
C LEU A 538 5.01 -1.72 -3.85
N GLY A 539 6.20 -2.31 -3.99
CA GLY A 539 6.35 -3.57 -4.69
C GLY A 539 5.37 -4.61 -4.14
N LYS A 540 4.84 -5.46 -4.99
CA LYS A 540 4.09 -6.63 -4.53
C LYS A 540 5.05 -7.43 -3.66
N PHE A 541 4.76 -7.58 -2.36
CA PHE A 541 5.53 -8.49 -1.52
C PHE A 541 5.49 -9.87 -2.14
N SER A 542 6.65 -10.37 -2.56
CA SER A 542 6.78 -11.80 -2.76
C SER A 542 6.76 -12.47 -1.37
N GLU A 543 6.09 -13.59 -1.25
CA GLU A 543 6.11 -14.36 0.02
C GLU A 543 7.55 -14.72 0.40
N GLU A 544 8.43 -14.73 -0.57
CA GLU A 544 9.86 -15.00 -0.47
C GLU A 544 10.63 -13.95 0.34
N GLU A 545 10.36 -12.65 0.12
CA GLU A 545 11.02 -11.56 0.88
C GLU A 545 10.68 -11.56 2.37
N LEU A 546 9.68 -12.35 2.77
CA LEU A 546 9.21 -12.47 4.16
C LEU A 546 9.93 -13.57 4.94
N ILE A 547 10.68 -14.41 4.25
CA ILE A 547 11.35 -15.58 4.83
C ILE A 547 12.84 -15.24 4.91
N PRO A 548 13.45 -15.33 6.09
CA PRO A 548 14.87 -15.07 6.21
C PRO A 548 15.67 -16.08 5.38
N GLU A 549 16.71 -15.59 4.72
CA GLU A 549 17.73 -16.44 4.13
C GLU A 549 18.51 -17.12 5.26
N GLU A 550 18.30 -18.42 5.42
CA GLU A 550 18.98 -19.24 6.41
C GLU A 550 19.55 -20.49 5.77
N GLU A 551 20.76 -20.84 6.12
CA GLU A 551 21.27 -22.17 5.81
C GLU A 551 20.53 -23.22 6.61
N SER A 552 19.98 -24.19 5.92
CA SER A 552 19.13 -25.22 6.45
C SER A 552 19.58 -26.59 5.95
N VAL A 553 19.35 -27.62 6.76
CA VAL A 553 19.59 -29.00 6.39
C VAL A 553 18.26 -29.71 6.16
N ILE A 554 18.07 -30.22 4.97
CA ILE A 554 16.95 -31.09 4.61
C ILE A 554 17.31 -32.52 4.92
N LEU A 555 16.47 -33.20 5.67
CA LEU A 555 16.57 -34.61 5.98
C LEU A 555 15.43 -35.37 5.34
N LEU A 556 15.76 -36.39 4.56
CA LEU A 556 14.81 -37.34 3.94
C LEU A 556 15.03 -38.74 4.52
N THR A 557 13.95 -39.45 4.85
CA THR A 557 14.02 -40.83 5.28
C THR A 557 13.61 -41.81 4.17
N ALA A 558 13.98 -43.08 4.31
CA ALA A 558 13.62 -44.15 3.38
C ALA A 558 12.10 -44.36 3.28
N GLU A 559 11.34 -44.01 4.31
CA GLU A 559 9.87 -44.04 4.34
C GLU A 559 9.22 -42.73 3.90
N ASN A 560 9.96 -41.84 3.20
CA ASN A 560 9.48 -40.57 2.65
C ASN A 560 9.05 -39.55 3.71
N TYR A 561 9.64 -39.52 4.90
CA TYR A 561 9.49 -38.37 5.81
C TYR A 561 10.57 -37.34 5.49
N ILE A 562 10.15 -36.10 5.33
CA ILE A 562 11.03 -34.98 5.03
C ILE A 562 10.89 -33.90 6.11
N LYS A 563 11.98 -33.27 6.48
CA LYS A 563 11.99 -32.12 7.39
C LYS A 563 13.16 -31.19 7.10
N ARG A 564 13.01 -29.94 7.50
CA ARG A 564 14.06 -28.92 7.51
C ARG A 564 14.53 -28.67 8.94
N VAL A 565 15.81 -28.60 9.15
CA VAL A 565 16.45 -28.33 10.45
C VAL A 565 17.42 -27.15 10.27
N SER A 566 17.49 -26.23 11.23
CA SER A 566 18.51 -25.16 11.18
C SER A 566 19.90 -25.77 11.29
N GLN A 567 20.85 -25.23 10.53
CA GLN A 567 22.25 -25.68 10.59
C GLN A 567 22.86 -25.51 11.98
N THR A 568 22.42 -24.49 12.71
CA THR A 568 22.87 -24.22 14.09
C THR A 568 22.55 -25.32 15.09
N ASP A 569 21.54 -26.13 14.83
CA ASP A 569 21.13 -27.27 15.66
C ASP A 569 22.09 -28.48 15.50
N PHE A 570 22.87 -28.53 14.41
CA PHE A 570 23.91 -29.55 14.14
C PHE A 570 25.29 -29.20 14.74
N ARG A 571 25.37 -28.66 15.95
CA ARG A 571 26.62 -28.29 16.59
C ARG A 571 27.60 -29.46 16.67
N ARG A 572 28.85 -29.17 16.32
CA ARG A 572 30.02 -30.05 16.38
C ARG A 572 30.19 -30.65 17.77
N GLN A 573 30.32 -32.00 17.88
CA GLN A 573 30.73 -32.67 19.11
C GLN A 573 32.19 -33.09 19.01
N ASN A 574 32.95 -32.96 20.11
CA ASN A 574 34.34 -33.39 20.20
C ASN A 574 34.46 -34.92 20.20
N ARG A 575 35.62 -35.42 19.75
CA ARG A 575 36.00 -36.84 19.70
C ARG A 575 35.65 -37.55 21.02
N GLY A 576 34.85 -38.65 20.95
CA GLY A 576 34.52 -39.48 22.12
C GLY A 576 33.13 -39.17 22.76
N GLY A 577 32.36 -38.24 22.22
CA GLY A 577 31.01 -38.00 22.71
C GLY A 577 30.00 -39.08 22.26
N LYS A 578 29.01 -39.37 23.10
CA LYS A 578 27.85 -40.20 22.70
C LYS A 578 27.07 -39.39 21.66
N GLY A 579 26.97 -39.88 20.43
CA GLY A 579 26.19 -39.23 19.34
C GLY A 579 24.80 -38.87 19.81
N LYS A 580 24.28 -37.71 19.35
CA LYS A 580 22.86 -37.36 19.53
C LYS A 580 22.03 -38.20 18.57
N ARG A 581 20.89 -38.71 19.05
CA ARG A 581 19.87 -39.31 18.22
C ARG A 581 19.32 -38.26 17.25
N GLY A 582 19.62 -38.42 15.96
CA GLY A 582 19.27 -37.40 14.94
C GLY A 582 17.80 -37.40 14.55
N MET A 583 17.05 -38.44 14.85
CA MET A 583 15.62 -38.58 14.52
C MET A 583 14.98 -39.71 15.32
N THR A 584 13.79 -39.54 15.81
CA THR A 584 12.97 -40.62 16.32
C THR A 584 12.22 -41.21 15.15
N THR A 585 12.82 -42.26 14.55
CA THR A 585 12.17 -43.03 13.47
C THR A 585 11.32 -44.16 14.08
N LYS A 586 10.35 -44.70 13.31
CA LYS A 586 9.81 -46.02 13.60
C LYS A 586 10.95 -47.01 13.52
N GLU A 587 10.84 -48.17 14.17
CA GLU A 587 11.91 -49.15 14.35
C GLU A 587 12.68 -49.59 13.09
N GLU A 588 12.17 -49.26 11.87
CA GLU A 588 12.73 -49.64 10.57
C GLU A 588 13.03 -48.45 9.61
N ASP A 589 12.81 -47.19 10.00
CA ASP A 589 13.01 -46.06 9.09
C ASP A 589 14.39 -45.38 9.29
N VAL A 590 15.11 -45.14 8.19
CA VAL A 590 16.49 -44.60 8.19
C VAL A 590 16.59 -43.34 7.32
N ILE A 591 17.51 -42.45 7.66
CA ILE A 591 17.79 -41.28 6.83
C ILE A 591 18.43 -41.76 5.52
N SER A 592 17.78 -41.41 4.39
CA SER A 592 18.24 -41.76 3.05
C SER A 592 19.08 -40.66 2.41
N GLN A 593 18.75 -39.36 2.70
CA GLN A 593 19.48 -38.23 2.15
C GLN A 593 19.56 -37.10 3.14
N ILE A 594 20.71 -36.38 3.13
CA ILE A 594 20.98 -35.15 3.86
C ILE A 594 21.43 -34.13 2.81
N LEU A 595 20.76 -32.96 2.77
CA LEU A 595 21.07 -31.91 1.81
C LEU A 595 21.17 -30.57 2.55
N THR A 596 22.31 -29.90 2.43
CA THR A 596 22.46 -28.51 2.89
C THR A 596 22.05 -27.55 1.79
N THR A 597 21.18 -26.61 2.11
CA THR A 597 20.58 -25.68 1.17
C THR A 597 20.22 -24.37 1.86
N ASN A 598 20.14 -23.27 1.09
CA ASN A 598 19.55 -22.03 1.57
C ASN A 598 18.01 -22.14 1.60
N SER A 599 17.35 -21.45 2.51
CA SER A 599 15.89 -21.46 2.62
C SER A 599 15.20 -21.03 1.31
N HIS A 600 15.83 -20.18 0.51
CA HIS A 600 15.30 -19.66 -0.77
C HIS A 600 15.66 -20.50 -2.00
N ASP A 601 16.52 -21.51 -1.86
CA ASP A 601 16.85 -22.42 -2.98
C ASP A 601 15.63 -23.22 -3.45
N PHE A 602 15.56 -23.49 -4.74
CA PHE A 602 14.62 -24.47 -5.27
C PHE A 602 15.13 -25.88 -5.01
N LEU A 603 14.23 -26.73 -4.58
CA LEU A 603 14.42 -28.17 -4.46
C LEU A 603 13.76 -28.85 -5.64
N TYR A 604 14.56 -29.58 -6.42
CA TYR A 604 14.09 -30.53 -7.44
C TYR A 604 14.05 -31.90 -6.82
N ILE A 605 12.85 -32.44 -6.66
CA ILE A 605 12.58 -33.70 -5.96
C ILE A 605 12.19 -34.74 -6.98
N PHE A 606 13.02 -35.78 -7.11
CA PHE A 606 12.82 -36.86 -8.05
C PHE A 606 12.28 -38.11 -7.36
N THR A 607 11.44 -38.88 -8.06
CA THR A 607 10.77 -40.01 -7.50
C THR A 607 11.12 -41.30 -8.24
N SER A 608 10.91 -42.43 -7.56
CA SER A 608 11.16 -43.77 -8.10
C SER A 608 10.38 -44.09 -9.39
N GLN A 609 9.23 -43.40 -9.60
CA GLN A 609 8.42 -43.54 -10.82
C GLN A 609 8.88 -42.60 -11.96
N GLY A 610 10.00 -41.93 -11.82
CA GLY A 610 10.55 -41.06 -12.85
C GLY A 610 9.79 -39.73 -13.00
N ARG A 611 9.19 -39.24 -11.93
CA ARG A 611 8.56 -37.90 -11.85
C ARG A 611 9.47 -36.95 -11.10
N MET A 612 9.30 -35.66 -11.35
CA MET A 612 9.97 -34.54 -10.66
C MET A 612 8.95 -33.56 -10.14
N PHE A 613 9.19 -33.08 -8.93
CA PHE A 613 8.47 -31.94 -8.31
C PHE A 613 9.46 -30.83 -8.07
N LYS A 614 8.93 -29.58 -8.03
CA LYS A 614 9.69 -28.38 -7.72
C LYS A 614 9.02 -27.68 -6.54
N MET A 615 9.78 -27.33 -5.51
CA MET A 615 9.33 -26.54 -4.38
C MET A 615 10.47 -25.71 -3.82
N LYS A 616 10.18 -24.69 -3.04
CA LYS A 616 11.19 -23.92 -2.31
C LYS A 616 11.60 -24.63 -1.02
N ALA A 617 12.85 -24.50 -0.61
CA ALA A 617 13.34 -25.16 0.60
C ALA A 617 12.59 -24.71 1.87
N TYR A 618 12.14 -23.44 1.93
CA TYR A 618 11.32 -22.96 3.04
C TYR A 618 9.93 -23.61 3.14
N GLU A 619 9.39 -24.16 2.08
CA GLU A 619 8.11 -24.88 2.08
C GLU A 619 8.20 -26.22 2.82
N VAL A 620 9.42 -26.75 2.99
CA VAL A 620 9.65 -27.93 3.82
C VAL A 620 9.48 -27.55 5.30
N PRO A 621 8.58 -28.20 6.05
CA PRO A 621 8.33 -27.85 7.44
C PRO A 621 9.56 -27.94 8.32
N GLN A 622 9.82 -26.88 9.09
CA GLN A 622 10.91 -26.87 10.07
C GLN A 622 10.54 -27.74 11.28
N ALA A 623 11.48 -28.55 11.72
CA ALA A 623 11.27 -29.44 12.85
C ALA A 623 12.57 -29.60 13.66
N SER A 624 12.46 -29.97 14.94
CA SER A 624 13.63 -30.28 15.78
C SER A 624 14.37 -31.52 15.28
N LEU A 625 15.64 -31.67 15.66
CA LEU A 625 16.47 -32.82 15.31
C LEU A 625 15.80 -34.16 15.64
N THR A 626 15.09 -34.26 16.75
CA THR A 626 14.46 -35.50 17.24
C THR A 626 13.07 -35.74 16.67
N ALA A 627 12.44 -34.76 16.02
CA ALA A 627 11.10 -34.90 15.44
C ALA A 627 11.11 -35.82 14.21
N LYS A 628 10.00 -36.53 13.96
CA LYS A 628 9.84 -37.48 12.86
C LYS A 628 9.82 -36.80 11.47
N GLY A 629 9.47 -35.50 11.37
CA GLY A 629 9.24 -34.81 10.12
C GLY A 629 7.82 -35.02 9.56
N THR A 630 7.59 -34.52 8.35
CA THR A 630 6.31 -34.58 7.62
C THR A 630 6.40 -35.60 6.50
N ALA A 631 5.36 -36.39 6.33
CA ALA A 631 5.31 -37.34 5.18
C ALA A 631 5.25 -36.53 3.87
N ALA A 632 6.10 -36.87 2.92
CA ALA A 632 6.22 -36.17 1.63
C ALA A 632 4.91 -36.10 0.84
N VAL A 633 4.04 -37.11 0.97
CA VAL A 633 2.70 -37.13 0.35
C VAL A 633 1.78 -35.98 0.84
N ASN A 634 2.06 -35.37 2.00
CA ASN A 634 1.33 -34.23 2.51
C ASN A 634 1.83 -32.88 1.91
N LEU A 635 3.01 -32.90 1.29
CA LEU A 635 3.62 -31.72 0.66
C LEU A 635 3.55 -31.81 -0.87
N LEU A 636 3.65 -33.01 -1.42
CA LEU A 636 3.74 -33.28 -2.86
C LEU A 636 2.62 -34.21 -3.30
N ASN A 637 2.10 -33.98 -4.49
CA ASN A 637 1.01 -34.78 -5.07
C ASN A 637 1.54 -36.12 -5.63
N MET A 638 2.05 -36.99 -4.73
CA MET A 638 2.67 -38.25 -5.02
C MET A 638 1.65 -39.40 -5.05
N HIS A 639 1.95 -40.45 -5.79
CA HIS A 639 1.18 -41.70 -5.72
C HIS A 639 1.52 -42.49 -4.42
N PRO A 640 0.63 -43.34 -3.92
CA PRO A 640 0.86 -44.05 -2.65
C PRO A 640 2.14 -44.89 -2.61
N ASP A 641 2.53 -45.49 -3.75
CA ASP A 641 3.71 -46.38 -3.87
C ASP A 641 4.95 -45.66 -4.41
N GLU A 642 4.89 -44.33 -4.55
CA GLU A 642 5.96 -43.50 -5.06
C GLU A 642 6.92 -43.07 -3.95
N LYS A 643 8.23 -43.29 -4.12
CA LYS A 643 9.26 -42.90 -3.16
C LYS A 643 10.13 -41.83 -3.74
N ILE A 644 10.55 -40.86 -2.89
CA ILE A 644 11.58 -39.90 -3.25
C ILE A 644 12.91 -40.62 -3.34
N THR A 645 13.62 -40.43 -4.45
CA THR A 645 14.92 -41.07 -4.70
C THR A 645 16.08 -40.07 -4.65
N GLU A 646 15.86 -38.82 -5.06
CA GLU A 646 16.91 -37.81 -5.05
C GLU A 646 16.30 -36.42 -4.84
N ILE A 647 16.96 -35.56 -4.06
CA ILE A 647 16.65 -34.16 -3.93
C ILE A 647 17.90 -33.37 -4.33
N ILE A 648 17.74 -32.42 -5.24
CA ILE A 648 18.83 -31.60 -5.77
C ILE A 648 18.47 -30.13 -5.49
N LYS A 649 19.43 -29.35 -4.95
CA LYS A 649 19.28 -27.90 -4.86
C LYS A 649 19.54 -27.24 -6.21
N TYR A 650 18.75 -26.24 -6.55
CA TYR A 650 18.90 -25.47 -7.77
C TYR A 650 18.67 -23.97 -7.48
N ASN A 651 19.59 -23.12 -7.90
CA ASN A 651 19.50 -21.68 -7.79
C ASN A 651 19.20 -21.11 -9.19
N GLU A 652 18.05 -20.44 -9.34
CA GLU A 652 17.62 -19.80 -10.60
C GLU A 652 18.37 -18.51 -10.92
N ASP A 653 18.97 -17.84 -9.93
CA ASP A 653 19.63 -16.54 -10.13
C ASP A 653 20.85 -16.63 -11.07
N ASN A 654 21.43 -17.82 -11.21
CA ASN A 654 22.52 -18.06 -12.14
C ASN A 654 22.13 -18.04 -13.63
N GLN A 655 20.83 -17.91 -13.97
CA GLN A 655 20.36 -17.87 -15.37
C GLN A 655 19.91 -16.48 -15.87
N GLN A 656 19.79 -15.46 -14.98
CA GLN A 656 19.27 -14.13 -15.37
C GLN A 656 20.35 -13.11 -15.78
N SER A 657 21.61 -13.46 -15.83
CA SER A 657 22.62 -12.59 -16.44
C SER A 657 22.53 -12.69 -17.97
N ASP A 658 21.96 -11.67 -18.60
CA ASP A 658 21.86 -11.45 -20.05
C ASP A 658 23.24 -11.34 -20.77
N ASP A 659 24.34 -11.54 -20.04
CA ASP A 659 25.72 -11.42 -20.52
C ASP A 659 26.43 -12.80 -20.63
N LYS A 660 25.72 -13.88 -20.94
CA LYS A 660 26.38 -15.16 -21.20
C LYS A 660 26.97 -15.15 -22.62
N SER A 661 28.30 -15.16 -22.65
CA SER A 661 29.08 -15.46 -23.87
C SER A 661 28.66 -16.84 -24.44
N ASP A 662 28.61 -17.01 -25.75
CA ASP A 662 28.20 -18.23 -26.47
C ASP A 662 28.99 -19.51 -26.09
N ASP A 663 29.90 -19.47 -25.14
CA ASP A 663 30.78 -20.57 -24.68
C ASP A 663 30.39 -21.17 -23.32
N GLU A 664 29.34 -20.72 -22.63
CA GLU A 664 28.90 -21.32 -21.37
C GLU A 664 28.09 -22.60 -21.64
N ALA A 665 28.62 -23.71 -21.12
CA ALA A 665 28.11 -25.06 -21.30
C ALA A 665 26.65 -25.24 -20.82
N ASP A 666 25.78 -25.81 -21.65
CA ASP A 666 24.43 -26.23 -21.27
C ASP A 666 24.49 -27.12 -20.02
N GLU A 667 23.68 -26.83 -18.99
CA GLU A 667 23.50 -27.72 -17.83
C GLU A 667 22.56 -28.85 -18.18
N TYR A 668 22.92 -30.08 -17.77
CA TYR A 668 22.15 -31.30 -18.01
C TYR A 668 21.81 -31.97 -16.68
N LEU A 669 20.71 -32.76 -16.69
CA LEU A 669 20.44 -33.79 -15.69
C LEU A 669 20.79 -35.13 -16.24
N PHE A 670 21.69 -35.83 -15.58
CA PHE A 670 22.04 -37.19 -15.88
C PHE A 670 21.33 -38.14 -14.91
N MET A 671 20.60 -39.10 -15.43
CA MET A 671 19.73 -40.00 -14.68
C MET A 671 20.17 -41.43 -14.86
N ALA A 672 20.06 -42.23 -13.79
CA ALA A 672 20.29 -43.70 -13.85
C ALA A 672 19.20 -44.46 -13.11
N THR A 673 18.76 -45.57 -13.68
CA THR A 673 17.79 -46.49 -13.10
C THR A 673 18.46 -47.64 -12.40
N LYS A 674 17.71 -48.32 -11.56
CA LYS A 674 18.12 -49.55 -10.86
C LYS A 674 18.61 -50.63 -11.82
N ASN A 675 17.99 -50.76 -12.99
CA ASN A 675 18.34 -51.79 -14.00
C ASN A 675 19.42 -51.31 -15.00
N GLY A 676 20.08 -50.17 -14.74
CA GLY A 676 21.22 -49.70 -15.52
C GLY A 676 20.86 -48.97 -16.82
N THR A 677 19.63 -48.47 -16.93
CA THR A 677 19.23 -47.53 -17.99
C THR A 677 19.68 -46.13 -17.58
N ILE A 678 20.21 -45.35 -18.52
CA ILE A 678 20.69 -43.99 -18.30
C ILE A 678 20.06 -43.01 -19.27
N LYS A 679 19.98 -41.76 -18.86
CA LYS A 679 19.44 -40.69 -19.67
C LYS A 679 20.09 -39.37 -19.36
N LYS A 680 20.36 -38.55 -20.40
CA LYS A 680 20.78 -37.16 -20.27
C LYS A 680 19.73 -36.25 -20.86
N THR A 681 19.33 -35.19 -20.12
CA THR A 681 18.31 -34.23 -20.55
C THR A 681 18.76 -32.83 -20.15
N ALA A 682 18.65 -31.85 -21.06
CA ALA A 682 19.00 -30.44 -20.77
C ALA A 682 18.09 -29.88 -19.70
N MET A 683 18.69 -29.11 -18.74
CA MET A 683 18.01 -28.52 -17.57
C MET A 683 16.86 -27.59 -17.99
N LYS A 684 17.00 -26.85 -19.07
CA LYS A 684 15.96 -25.97 -19.63
C LYS A 684 14.63 -26.67 -19.94
N ASN A 685 14.62 -28.00 -20.08
CA ASN A 685 13.40 -28.76 -20.27
C ASN A 685 12.54 -28.91 -19.00
N TYR A 686 13.05 -28.48 -17.84
CA TYR A 686 12.44 -28.58 -16.51
C TYR A 686 12.06 -27.23 -15.91
N ALA A 687 12.12 -26.12 -16.65
CA ALA A 687 11.77 -24.78 -16.18
C ALA A 687 10.33 -24.70 -15.63
N ASN A 688 9.38 -25.33 -16.30
CA ASN A 688 7.96 -25.28 -15.94
C ASN A 688 7.47 -26.62 -15.36
N VAL A 689 7.47 -26.74 -14.04
CA VAL A 689 6.97 -27.91 -13.31
C VAL A 689 5.60 -27.59 -12.72
N ARG A 690 4.60 -28.44 -13.03
CA ARG A 690 3.25 -28.29 -12.48
C ARG A 690 3.16 -28.94 -11.09
N SER A 691 2.17 -28.57 -10.29
CA SER A 691 1.94 -29.10 -8.94
C SER A 691 1.72 -30.62 -8.89
N ASN A 692 1.24 -31.25 -9.98
CA ASN A 692 1.06 -32.68 -10.10
C ASN A 692 2.33 -33.42 -10.58
N GLY A 693 3.48 -32.75 -10.61
CA GLY A 693 4.76 -33.28 -11.04
C GLY A 693 4.94 -33.36 -12.56
N LEU A 694 6.15 -33.59 -12.96
CA LEU A 694 6.59 -33.66 -14.35
C LEU A 694 7.30 -35.00 -14.61
N ILE A 695 6.93 -35.73 -15.68
CA ILE A 695 7.63 -36.94 -16.07
C ILE A 695 9.02 -36.60 -16.60
N THR A 696 10.06 -37.18 -16.00
CA THR A 696 11.47 -36.95 -16.33
C THR A 696 12.08 -38.09 -17.14
N ILE A 697 11.62 -39.31 -16.95
CA ILE A 697 12.03 -40.50 -17.67
C ILE A 697 10.84 -41.46 -17.75
N LYS A 698 10.69 -42.14 -18.89
CA LYS A 698 9.76 -43.29 -19.02
C LYS A 698 10.51 -44.56 -18.62
N LEU A 699 10.00 -45.26 -17.61
CA LEU A 699 10.59 -46.47 -17.06
C LEU A 699 10.03 -47.72 -17.71
N ASP A 700 10.85 -48.77 -17.78
CA ASP A 700 10.37 -50.15 -18.07
C ASP A 700 9.60 -50.74 -16.86
N PRO A 701 8.66 -51.66 -17.07
CA PRO A 701 7.95 -52.29 -15.96
C PRO A 701 8.93 -52.97 -14.97
N GLY A 702 8.81 -52.55 -13.69
CA GLY A 702 9.66 -53.08 -12.62
C GLY A 702 11.02 -52.38 -12.48
N ASP A 703 11.32 -51.35 -13.26
CA ASP A 703 12.51 -50.50 -13.08
C ASP A 703 12.15 -49.24 -12.25
N GLU A 704 13.16 -48.66 -11.60
CA GLU A 704 13.02 -47.48 -10.74
C GLU A 704 14.11 -46.49 -11.09
N LEU A 705 13.75 -45.19 -11.13
CA LEU A 705 14.74 -44.10 -11.14
C LEU A 705 15.38 -44.01 -9.74
N LYS A 706 16.71 -44.04 -9.66
CA LYS A 706 17.43 -44.02 -8.37
C LYS A 706 18.37 -42.84 -8.24
N TRP A 707 19.06 -42.43 -9.28
CA TRP A 707 20.06 -41.36 -9.23
C TRP A 707 19.79 -40.33 -10.30
N VAL A 708 19.88 -39.05 -9.86
CA VAL A 708 19.80 -37.88 -10.73
C VAL A 708 20.90 -36.91 -10.30
N LYS A 709 21.78 -36.51 -11.20
CA LYS A 709 22.87 -35.59 -10.93
C LYS A 709 22.95 -34.49 -11.99
N PRO A 710 23.22 -33.25 -11.61
CA PRO A 710 23.50 -32.19 -12.56
C PRO A 710 24.86 -32.40 -13.21
N THR A 711 24.99 -32.19 -14.54
CA THR A 711 26.23 -32.33 -15.28
C THR A 711 26.43 -31.17 -16.25
N THR A 712 27.67 -30.94 -16.68
CA THR A 712 28.08 -29.88 -17.59
C THR A 712 28.15 -30.29 -19.06
N GLY A 713 27.77 -31.51 -19.40
CA GLY A 713 27.86 -32.07 -20.77
C GLY A 713 29.22 -32.69 -21.13
N LYS A 714 30.25 -32.49 -20.30
CA LYS A 714 31.63 -32.96 -20.52
C LYS A 714 32.19 -33.90 -19.45
N ASN A 715 31.36 -34.23 -18.44
CA ASN A 715 31.79 -35.04 -17.31
C ASN A 715 31.94 -36.52 -17.63
N ASP A 716 32.80 -37.24 -16.89
CA ASP A 716 32.79 -38.69 -16.86
C ASP A 716 31.79 -39.20 -15.81
N ILE A 717 31.03 -40.20 -16.18
CA ILE A 717 30.05 -40.84 -15.32
C ILE A 717 30.59 -42.21 -14.88
N ILE A 718 30.49 -42.52 -13.60
CA ILE A 718 30.81 -43.85 -13.06
C ILE A 718 29.55 -44.51 -12.51
N ILE A 719 29.24 -45.71 -12.93
CA ILE A 719 28.12 -46.52 -12.46
C ILE A 719 28.67 -47.79 -11.84
N SER A 720 28.15 -48.15 -10.66
CA SER A 720 28.60 -49.29 -9.90
C SER A 720 27.46 -50.24 -9.52
N THR A 721 27.75 -51.53 -9.37
CA THR A 721 26.72 -52.57 -9.12
C THR A 721 26.96 -53.29 -7.80
N SER A 722 25.90 -53.92 -7.28
CA SER A 722 25.90 -54.71 -6.06
C SER A 722 26.88 -55.90 -6.12
N ALA A 723 27.10 -56.45 -7.29
CA ALA A 723 28.10 -57.50 -7.51
C ALA A 723 29.53 -56.99 -7.61
N GLY A 724 29.79 -55.70 -7.31
CA GLY A 724 31.11 -55.12 -7.23
C GLY A 724 31.77 -54.83 -8.58
N GLN A 725 31.00 -54.55 -9.62
CA GLN A 725 31.46 -54.04 -10.91
C GLN A 725 31.25 -52.54 -11.00
N ALA A 726 32.10 -51.82 -11.78
CA ALA A 726 31.90 -50.42 -12.13
C ALA A 726 32.29 -50.17 -13.58
N ILE A 727 31.61 -49.22 -14.21
CA ILE A 727 31.94 -48.74 -15.54
C ILE A 727 32.07 -47.22 -15.49
N ARG A 728 33.13 -46.69 -16.08
CA ARG A 728 33.33 -45.26 -16.27
C ARG A 728 33.28 -44.95 -17.77
N PHE A 729 32.51 -43.95 -18.16
CA PHE A 729 32.38 -43.50 -19.55
C PHE A 729 32.13 -42.00 -19.58
N ASN A 730 32.44 -41.35 -20.71
CA ASN A 730 32.17 -39.95 -20.88
C ASN A 730 30.69 -39.73 -21.20
N GLU A 731 30.06 -38.72 -20.60
CA GLU A 731 28.65 -38.38 -20.82
C GLU A 731 28.35 -37.94 -22.26
N ALA A 732 29.36 -37.50 -23.02
CA ALA A 732 29.26 -37.23 -24.47
C ALA A 732 28.81 -38.46 -25.29
N ASP A 733 29.07 -39.66 -24.76
CA ASP A 733 28.59 -40.91 -25.39
C ASP A 733 27.05 -41.07 -25.27
N VAL A 734 26.41 -40.22 -24.49
CA VAL A 734 24.94 -40.17 -24.29
C VAL A 734 24.38 -38.88 -24.88
N ARG A 735 23.64 -39.02 -26.00
CA ARG A 735 22.96 -37.87 -26.59
C ARG A 735 21.93 -37.29 -25.63
N ALA A 736 21.75 -35.97 -25.62
CA ALA A 736 20.65 -35.31 -24.89
C ALA A 736 19.30 -35.78 -25.47
N MET A 737 18.36 -36.09 -24.60
CA MET A 737 17.04 -36.66 -24.95
C MET A 737 15.92 -35.84 -24.32
N GLY A 738 14.73 -35.87 -24.94
CA GLY A 738 13.54 -35.21 -24.40
C GLY A 738 13.02 -35.87 -23.12
N ARG A 739 12.20 -35.21 -22.33
CA ARG A 739 11.72 -35.62 -21.01
C ARG A 739 11.07 -37.02 -20.97
N SER A 740 10.23 -37.35 -21.93
CA SER A 740 9.48 -38.59 -22.00
C SER A 740 10.23 -39.78 -22.63
N ALA A 741 11.53 -39.62 -22.95
CA ALA A 741 12.32 -40.71 -23.51
C ALA A 741 12.66 -41.76 -22.43
N MET A 742 12.81 -43.02 -22.82
CA MET A 742 13.16 -44.14 -21.92
C MET A 742 14.65 -44.12 -21.53
N GLY A 743 15.51 -43.53 -22.32
CA GLY A 743 16.95 -43.57 -22.12
C GLY A 743 17.65 -44.61 -22.94
N VAL A 744 18.89 -44.97 -22.59
CA VAL A 744 19.75 -45.92 -23.25
C VAL A 744 20.47 -46.77 -22.21
N ARG A 745 20.99 -47.95 -22.60
CA ARG A 745 21.74 -48.82 -21.69
C ARG A 745 23.05 -48.18 -21.25
N GLY A 746 23.23 -47.94 -19.95
CA GLY A 746 24.46 -47.45 -19.34
C GLY A 746 25.45 -48.57 -19.02
N MET A 747 24.96 -49.66 -18.45
CA MET A 747 25.73 -50.83 -18.07
C MET A 747 24.97 -52.09 -18.35
N ARG A 748 25.64 -53.18 -18.68
CA ARG A 748 25.07 -54.50 -18.80
C ARG A 748 25.20 -55.21 -17.45
N LEU A 749 24.08 -55.42 -16.79
CA LEU A 749 24.02 -56.12 -15.51
C LEU A 749 24.09 -57.62 -15.66
N ARG A 750 24.66 -58.28 -14.65
CA ARG A 750 24.61 -59.76 -14.54
C ARG A 750 23.25 -60.23 -13.98
N PRO A 751 22.86 -61.49 -14.13
CA PRO A 751 21.62 -61.97 -13.50
C PRO A 751 21.63 -61.68 -11.97
N LYS A 752 20.54 -61.09 -11.44
CA LYS A 752 20.36 -60.71 -10.04
C LYS A 752 21.30 -59.58 -9.55
N ASP A 753 21.96 -58.88 -10.46
CA ASP A 753 22.75 -57.67 -10.12
C ASP A 753 21.93 -56.40 -10.33
N GLU A 754 22.21 -55.37 -9.56
CA GLU A 754 21.55 -54.07 -9.67
C GLU A 754 22.55 -52.90 -9.51
N VAL A 755 22.25 -51.77 -10.05
CA VAL A 755 23.04 -50.56 -9.83
C VAL A 755 22.88 -50.13 -8.36
N VAL A 756 24.00 -49.79 -7.69
CA VAL A 756 24.03 -49.29 -6.30
C VAL A 756 24.72 -47.94 -6.15
N GLY A 757 25.15 -47.34 -7.25
CA GLY A 757 25.71 -45.99 -7.24
C GLY A 757 25.92 -45.47 -8.66
N MET A 758 25.65 -44.21 -8.86
CA MET A 758 25.97 -43.42 -10.05
C MET A 758 26.49 -42.05 -9.56
N ASP A 759 27.70 -41.73 -9.98
CA ASP A 759 28.29 -40.43 -9.65
C ASP A 759 29.04 -39.78 -10.82
N ILE A 760 29.35 -38.50 -10.66
CA ILE A 760 30.09 -37.69 -11.61
C ILE A 760 31.56 -37.67 -11.21
N VAL A 761 32.44 -37.82 -12.18
CA VAL A 761 33.88 -37.66 -11.98
C VAL A 761 34.29 -36.28 -12.53
N THR A 762 34.65 -35.40 -11.64
CA THR A 762 35.12 -34.03 -11.96
C THR A 762 36.64 -33.92 -12.04
N ASP A 763 37.37 -34.67 -11.20
CA ASP A 763 38.85 -34.75 -11.20
C ASP A 763 39.30 -36.22 -11.19
N PRO A 764 40.24 -36.62 -12.06
CA PRO A 764 40.85 -37.97 -12.01
C PRO A 764 41.52 -38.32 -10.68
N LYS A 765 41.89 -37.31 -9.87
CA LYS A 765 42.49 -37.52 -8.54
C LYS A 765 41.47 -37.84 -7.44
N GLN A 766 40.21 -37.68 -7.71
CA GLN A 766 39.14 -38.08 -6.81
C GLN A 766 39.24 -39.53 -6.38
N LYS A 767 38.73 -39.82 -5.19
CA LYS A 767 38.66 -41.20 -4.67
C LYS A 767 37.20 -41.68 -4.79
N LEU A 768 37.04 -42.92 -5.09
CA LEU A 768 35.76 -43.64 -5.09
C LEU A 768 35.69 -44.45 -3.80
N ILE A 769 34.75 -44.17 -2.92
CA ILE A 769 34.46 -45.02 -1.75
C ILE A 769 33.49 -46.12 -2.13
N ALA A 770 33.74 -47.31 -1.72
CA ALA A 770 32.84 -48.45 -1.86
C ALA A 770 32.64 -49.12 -0.50
N VAL A 771 31.36 -49.32 -0.14
CA VAL A 771 30.97 -49.88 1.15
C VAL A 771 30.05 -51.09 0.89
N SER A 772 30.28 -52.15 1.64
CA SER A 772 29.52 -53.41 1.53
C SER A 772 28.59 -53.60 2.73
N ALA A 773 27.60 -54.46 2.55
CA ALA A 773 26.55 -54.74 3.53
C ALA A 773 27.07 -55.09 4.95
N ASN A 774 28.16 -55.81 5.07
CA ASN A 774 28.70 -56.24 6.35
C ASN A 774 29.70 -55.24 6.94
N GLY A 775 29.66 -53.94 6.54
CA GLY A 775 30.42 -52.83 7.10
C GLY A 775 31.91 -52.80 6.67
N TYR A 776 32.26 -53.48 5.58
CA TYR A 776 33.59 -53.36 4.97
C TYR A 776 33.58 -52.29 3.90
N GLY A 777 34.62 -51.51 3.82
CA GLY A 777 34.74 -50.45 2.83
C GLY A 777 36.21 -50.07 2.57
N LYS A 778 36.39 -49.32 1.51
CA LYS A 778 37.68 -48.77 1.10
C LYS A 778 37.50 -47.58 0.18
N SER A 779 38.52 -46.80 0.01
CA SER A 779 38.61 -45.83 -1.08
C SER A 779 39.53 -46.36 -2.20
N THR A 780 39.30 -45.92 -3.43
CA THR A 780 40.14 -46.27 -4.59
C THR A 780 40.27 -45.03 -5.48
N LEU A 781 41.43 -44.71 -5.99
CA LEU A 781 41.60 -43.59 -6.92
C LEU A 781 40.78 -43.82 -8.19
N VAL A 782 40.01 -42.79 -8.57
CA VAL A 782 39.19 -42.83 -9.79
C VAL A 782 40.03 -43.05 -11.05
N ALA A 783 41.29 -42.59 -11.05
CA ALA A 783 42.28 -42.87 -12.12
C ALA A 783 42.48 -44.33 -12.39
N ASN A 784 42.22 -45.23 -11.41
CA ASN A 784 42.31 -46.66 -11.58
C ASN A 784 41.15 -47.27 -12.41
N PHE A 785 40.12 -46.48 -12.75
CA PHE A 785 39.00 -46.86 -13.56
C PHE A 785 39.16 -46.23 -14.97
N PRO A 786 39.67 -46.94 -15.96
CA PRO A 786 39.82 -46.39 -17.30
C PRO A 786 38.44 -46.09 -17.91
N THR A 787 38.38 -45.06 -18.73
CA THR A 787 37.16 -44.66 -19.44
C THR A 787 36.84 -45.65 -20.54
N HIS A 788 35.64 -46.20 -20.57
CA HIS A 788 35.13 -47.18 -21.54
C HIS A 788 33.93 -46.61 -22.31
N LYS A 789 33.50 -47.28 -23.35
CA LYS A 789 32.19 -46.97 -23.95
C LYS A 789 31.08 -47.52 -23.06
N ARG A 790 29.94 -46.80 -22.96
CA ARG A 790 28.76 -47.19 -22.21
C ARG A 790 28.22 -48.58 -22.65
N GLY A 791 27.46 -49.26 -21.78
CA GLY A 791 26.75 -50.51 -22.10
C GLY A 791 27.61 -51.78 -21.94
N GLY A 792 28.86 -51.64 -21.46
CA GLY A 792 29.74 -52.77 -21.10
C GLY A 792 29.37 -53.42 -19.75
N VAL A 793 30.06 -54.48 -19.36
CA VAL A 793 29.89 -55.19 -18.06
C VAL A 793 30.67 -54.53 -16.94
N GLY A 794 31.60 -53.59 -17.28
CA GLY A 794 32.45 -52.87 -16.31
C GLY A 794 33.62 -53.76 -15.80
N ILE A 795 34.33 -53.21 -14.84
CA ILE A 795 35.50 -53.82 -14.17
C ILE A 795 35.27 -53.86 -12.66
N LYS A 796 35.98 -54.75 -11.94
CA LYS A 796 35.80 -54.87 -10.49
C LYS A 796 36.10 -53.58 -9.76
N VAL A 797 35.18 -53.08 -8.86
CA VAL A 797 35.35 -52.01 -7.90
C VAL A 797 35.73 -52.57 -6.53
N ALA A 798 35.20 -53.72 -6.15
CA ALA A 798 35.54 -54.42 -4.93
C ALA A 798 35.42 -55.93 -5.10
N ALA A 799 36.08 -56.67 -4.22
CA ALA A 799 35.89 -58.16 -4.13
C ALA A 799 34.68 -58.41 -3.22
N VAL A 800 33.59 -58.86 -3.78
CA VAL A 800 32.38 -59.29 -3.05
C VAL A 800 32.57 -60.77 -2.63
N THR A 801 32.50 -61.03 -1.31
CA THR A 801 32.65 -62.34 -0.70
C THR A 801 31.60 -62.59 0.37
N ALA A 802 31.40 -63.78 0.85
CA ALA A 802 30.50 -64.08 1.95
C ALA A 802 30.83 -63.25 3.23
N LYS A 803 32.08 -62.88 3.40
CA LYS A 803 32.53 -62.05 4.53
C LYS A 803 32.12 -60.58 4.41
N THR A 804 32.17 -60.01 3.23
CA THR A 804 31.87 -58.59 3.00
C THR A 804 30.38 -58.34 2.70
N GLY A 805 29.67 -59.33 2.17
CA GLY A 805 28.36 -59.16 1.57
C GLY A 805 28.43 -58.39 0.25
N PRO A 806 27.28 -58.11 -0.39
CA PRO A 806 27.19 -57.29 -1.60
C PRO A 806 27.59 -55.85 -1.32
N ILE A 807 27.96 -55.10 -2.36
CA ILE A 807 28.15 -53.66 -2.28
C ILE A 807 26.78 -53.00 -2.13
N VAL A 808 26.69 -52.07 -1.16
CA VAL A 808 25.48 -51.33 -0.86
C VAL A 808 25.52 -49.91 -1.43
N ALA A 809 26.70 -49.28 -1.35
CA ALA A 809 26.85 -47.88 -1.82
C ALA A 809 28.27 -47.68 -2.39
N VAL A 810 28.31 -46.86 -3.43
CA VAL A 810 29.58 -46.38 -4.03
C VAL A 810 29.39 -44.92 -4.37
N HIS A 811 30.31 -44.09 -3.87
CA HIS A 811 30.29 -42.63 -4.13
C HIS A 811 31.68 -42.08 -4.45
N THR A 812 31.74 -41.08 -5.29
CA THR A 812 32.95 -40.28 -5.46
C THR A 812 33.10 -39.32 -4.26
N LEU A 813 34.32 -39.24 -3.73
CA LEU A 813 34.67 -38.34 -2.67
C LEU A 813 35.21 -37.04 -3.28
N ASP A 814 34.59 -35.92 -2.92
CA ASP A 814 35.15 -34.60 -3.20
C ASP A 814 36.49 -34.47 -2.52
N PRO A 815 37.52 -33.81 -3.13
CA PRO A 815 38.79 -33.54 -2.47
C PRO A 815 38.67 -32.87 -1.10
N GLU A 816 37.64 -32.08 -0.91
CA GLU A 816 37.31 -31.37 0.30
C GLU A 816 36.50 -32.17 1.33
N ALA A 817 36.02 -33.37 0.96
CA ALA A 817 35.25 -34.20 1.87
C ALA A 817 36.05 -34.55 3.12
N SER A 818 35.58 -34.14 4.30
CA SER A 818 36.27 -34.35 5.58
C SER A 818 35.87 -35.65 6.25
N GLU A 819 34.62 -36.07 6.13
CA GLU A 819 34.06 -37.17 6.88
C GLU A 819 32.98 -37.94 6.08
N VAL A 820 32.75 -39.19 6.44
CA VAL A 820 31.70 -40.04 5.93
C VAL A 820 30.83 -40.52 7.09
N ILE A 821 29.53 -40.37 6.94
CA ILE A 821 28.53 -40.93 7.86
C ILE A 821 28.02 -42.23 7.25
N MET A 822 28.12 -43.32 8.00
CA MET A 822 27.53 -44.62 7.61
C MET A 822 26.41 -44.96 8.56
N MET A 823 25.31 -45.48 8.05
CA MET A 823 24.15 -45.84 8.86
C MET A 823 23.76 -47.31 8.58
N SER A 824 23.44 -48.03 9.64
CA SER A 824 22.94 -49.41 9.55
C SER A 824 21.41 -49.44 9.43
N SER A 825 20.87 -50.57 8.99
CA SER A 825 19.42 -50.79 8.89
C SER A 825 18.70 -50.70 10.23
N ASN A 826 19.37 -50.98 11.35
CA ASN A 826 18.86 -50.85 12.71
C ASN A 826 19.09 -49.43 13.28
N GLY A 827 19.46 -48.43 12.48
CA GLY A 827 19.57 -47.04 12.86
C GLY A 827 20.86 -46.68 13.63
N GLN A 828 21.88 -47.56 13.63
CA GLN A 828 23.20 -47.22 14.18
C GLN A 828 23.98 -46.37 13.18
N ALA A 829 24.46 -45.21 13.61
CA ALA A 829 25.27 -44.31 12.79
C ALA A 829 26.73 -44.26 13.31
N ILE A 830 27.68 -44.28 12.38
CA ILE A 830 29.09 -43.99 12.65
C ILE A 830 29.56 -42.85 11.73
N ARG A 831 30.38 -41.98 12.30
CA ARG A 831 31.02 -40.91 11.55
C ARG A 831 32.54 -41.15 11.55
N VAL A 832 33.08 -41.27 10.33
CA VAL A 832 34.47 -41.67 10.11
C VAL A 832 35.15 -40.59 9.25
N ALA A 833 36.34 -40.17 9.64
CA ALA A 833 37.13 -39.24 8.83
C ALA A 833 37.60 -39.96 7.53
N VAL A 834 37.47 -39.26 6.39
CA VAL A 834 37.88 -39.80 5.08
C VAL A 834 39.34 -40.28 5.09
N LYS A 835 40.23 -39.60 5.84
CA LYS A 835 41.63 -39.98 5.98
C LYS A 835 41.84 -41.32 6.68
N ASP A 836 40.91 -41.79 7.49
CA ASP A 836 41.00 -43.08 8.23
C ASP A 836 40.50 -44.26 7.37
N ILE A 837 39.96 -43.99 6.16
CA ILE A 837 39.56 -45.01 5.20
C ILE A 837 40.71 -45.26 4.23
N PRO A 838 41.29 -46.47 4.23
CA PRO A 838 42.48 -46.74 3.43
C PRO A 838 42.20 -46.68 1.95
N THR A 839 43.13 -46.13 1.16
CA THR A 839 43.10 -46.16 -0.30
C THR A 839 43.73 -47.46 -0.80
N LEU A 840 42.94 -48.30 -1.40
CA LEU A 840 43.32 -49.65 -1.82
C LEU A 840 43.06 -49.92 -3.31
N GLY A 841 43.63 -50.90 -3.88
CA GLY A 841 43.41 -51.31 -5.26
C GLY A 841 41.98 -51.81 -5.49
N ARG A 842 41.51 -51.78 -6.78
CA ARG A 842 40.14 -52.10 -7.18
C ARG A 842 39.66 -53.48 -6.72
N ALA A 843 40.47 -54.52 -6.81
CA ALA A 843 40.05 -55.90 -6.58
C ALA A 843 40.12 -56.34 -5.11
N THR A 844 40.39 -55.41 -4.15
CA THR A 844 40.51 -55.77 -2.74
C THR A 844 39.15 -55.81 -2.04
N GLN A 845 39.08 -56.52 -0.88
CA GLN A 845 37.87 -56.58 -0.04
C GLN A 845 37.60 -55.30 0.80
N GLY A 846 38.60 -54.46 0.96
CA GLY A 846 38.56 -53.35 1.90
C GLY A 846 38.83 -53.73 3.35
N VAL A 847 38.62 -52.79 4.26
CA VAL A 847 38.76 -52.97 5.71
C VAL A 847 37.41 -52.82 6.40
N ARG A 848 37.28 -53.24 7.64
CA ARG A 848 36.08 -53.06 8.42
C ARG A 848 36.02 -51.60 8.88
N ILE A 849 35.06 -50.83 8.33
CA ILE A 849 34.85 -49.44 8.72
C ILE A 849 33.80 -49.35 9.85
N MET A 850 32.76 -50.20 9.76
CA MET A 850 31.70 -50.27 10.78
C MET A 850 31.59 -51.73 11.27
N ARG A 851 31.43 -51.92 12.58
CA ARG A 851 31.13 -53.24 13.14
C ARG A 851 29.64 -53.44 13.19
N MET A 852 29.11 -54.39 12.40
CA MET A 852 27.69 -54.71 12.34
C MET A 852 27.29 -55.62 13.49
N ALA A 853 26.08 -55.46 14.02
CA ALA A 853 25.44 -56.42 14.91
C ALA A 853 24.96 -57.61 14.09
N GLU A 854 24.63 -58.72 14.78
CA GLU A 854 24.16 -59.96 14.12
C GLU A 854 22.79 -59.66 13.41
N GLY A 855 22.71 -59.93 12.11
CA GLY A 855 21.54 -59.64 11.31
C GLY A 855 21.40 -58.20 10.82
N ASP A 856 22.29 -57.27 11.21
CA ASP A 856 22.28 -55.88 10.77
C ASP A 856 23.16 -55.67 9.52
N THR A 857 22.80 -54.73 8.66
CA THR A 857 23.52 -54.41 7.42
C THR A 857 23.68 -52.90 7.27
N VAL A 858 24.68 -52.43 6.54
CA VAL A 858 24.80 -51.01 6.17
C VAL A 858 23.65 -50.70 5.21
N ALA A 859 22.90 -49.66 5.51
CA ALA A 859 21.75 -49.17 4.73
C ALA A 859 22.11 -47.97 3.84
N SER A 860 22.91 -47.01 4.35
CA SER A 860 23.26 -45.79 3.59
C SER A 860 24.58 -45.21 4.01
N ILE A 861 25.17 -44.37 3.15
CA ILE A 861 26.31 -43.51 3.45
C ILE A 861 26.04 -42.07 2.99
N GLY A 862 26.50 -41.10 3.76
CA GLY A 862 26.50 -39.69 3.46
C GLY A 862 27.89 -39.09 3.54
N ILE A 863 28.20 -38.12 2.70
CA ILE A 863 29.50 -37.42 2.66
C ILE A 863 29.29 -36.04 3.29
N VAL A 864 30.23 -35.63 4.18
CA VAL A 864 30.21 -34.33 4.83
C VAL A 864 31.38 -33.51 4.28
N LEU A 865 31.05 -32.29 3.76
CA LEU A 865 32.01 -31.28 3.35
C LEU A 865 32.47 -30.47 4.60
N PRO A 866 33.69 -29.91 4.63
CA PRO A 866 34.09 -28.98 5.70
C PRO A 866 33.29 -27.69 5.60
N GLU A 867 33.00 -27.06 6.74
CA GLU A 867 32.46 -25.71 6.78
C GLU A 867 33.50 -24.73 6.21
N GLU A 868 33.09 -23.81 5.34
CA GLU A 868 33.88 -22.65 4.96
C GLU A 868 34.19 -21.88 6.25
N LYS A 869 35.45 -21.61 6.51
CA LYS A 869 35.88 -20.70 7.58
C LYS A 869 35.64 -19.29 7.05
N ASP A 870 34.72 -18.55 7.66
CA ASP A 870 34.78 -17.12 7.59
C ASP A 870 36.15 -16.66 8.05
N GLU A 871 36.92 -16.04 7.16
CA GLU A 871 38.14 -15.32 7.54
C GLU A 871 37.66 -14.10 8.34
N GLU A 872 37.71 -14.22 9.69
CA GLU A 872 37.65 -13.05 10.54
C GLU A 872 38.83 -12.15 10.15
N GLU A 873 38.50 -10.99 9.56
CA GLU A 873 39.44 -9.88 9.40
C GLU A 873 39.98 -9.52 10.77
N THR A 874 41.19 -9.99 11.04
CA THR A 874 42.06 -9.39 12.07
C THR A 874 42.56 -8.06 11.54
N ASN A 875 41.85 -6.99 11.85
CA ASN A 875 42.43 -5.63 11.84
C ASN A 875 42.59 -5.17 13.29
N GLU A 876 43.87 -5.03 13.66
CA GLU A 876 44.36 -4.28 14.82
C GLU A 876 43.91 -2.81 14.80
#